data_5df49c16c24a8a110c2b6d81a1632b6a
#
_entry.id   5df49c16c24a8a110c2b6d81a1632b6a
#
_cell.length_a   1.000
_cell.length_b   1.000
_cell.length_c   1.000
_cell.angle_alpha   90.00
_cell.angle_beta   90.00
_cell.angle_gamma   90.00
#
_symmetry.space_group_name_H-M   'P 1'
#
loop_
_entity.id
_entity.type
_entity.pdbx_description
1 polymer ?
#
loop_
_entity_poly.entity_id
_entity_poly.type
_entity_poly.pdbx_seq_one_letter_code
_entity_poly.pdbx_strand_id
1 'polypeptide(L)'
;MLVYDLETDGLLDVVTKIHCLNIKDRATGRRYRFNAGRYDDGTPTKNDGTIEDGVRMLMEAECIGGHNVIGFDNYVLRKFFPWFRPKGRVRDSMVEARVVWTNIFDIDESARKAGKRTAEFVKNRLMGTHKLEAWGHRLGLHKGDYSARRKEEGKALGLTGDELDAFVWRTFTLDMDDYCELDNDVTEALFDKIDSKGWDLEVFVLENLVADIVRQQEAHGFLFDQVAASALIHVLQRRHAELGDLLRQTFKPWFAPVRKKGKHDIIWPARDNKKFGYVAGCPATRVEEIVFNPASRDHIADRMITLFGWTPVEMTETGKPKVDETTLQGLDYPEAKLLVEYLTVEKRLGQLCEGKEAWLKRLGPDGRIHGRVNTNGAVTGRMTHSTPNMAQVPASKSPYGKECRSLFIVRKGFKLVGCDAEGLELRMLGHYLHRYDQGAFTYSVVNGDKAKGTDAHTINMKIVRLNTRDAAKTFIYALIYGAGNMKLGTIVYDDYTDAQRERFHAKYPVGDARDEALKRLGSLARRRIMEGLPALAKLTEMVKGKAKRGYILGLDRRHLIIRSLNASLNTLLQSGGAIAMKRALVIAYHKYLALGWEWGTDFAFCVNVHDEVQMEVREALAEEAGRLFADSIREAGEFYNLNCPLAGDYGIGDNWGETH
;
A
#
# COMPACT_ATOMS: atom_id res chain seq x y z
N MET A 1 -8.39 11.58 30.19
CA MET A 1 -8.11 11.79 28.76
C MET A 1 -9.06 12.83 28.23
N LEU A 2 -8.53 13.88 27.61
CA LEU A 2 -9.32 14.90 26.93
C LEU A 2 -9.58 14.50 25.50
N VAL A 3 -10.84 14.40 25.10
CA VAL A 3 -11.26 14.23 23.70
C VAL A 3 -11.58 15.59 23.13
N TYR A 4 -11.06 15.89 21.94
CA TYR A 4 -11.22 17.21 21.33
C TYR A 4 -11.45 17.11 19.83
N ASP A 5 -12.08 18.13 19.32
CA ASP A 5 -12.30 18.38 17.89
C ASP A 5 -12.26 19.90 17.66
N LEU A 6 -11.92 20.32 16.44
CA LEU A 6 -11.94 21.74 16.06
C LEU A 6 -12.58 21.96 14.71
N GLU A 7 -13.25 23.10 14.57
CA GLU A 7 -13.80 23.54 13.30
C GLU A 7 -13.03 24.75 12.76
N THR A 8 -12.82 24.75 11.46
CA THR A 8 -12.00 25.74 10.76
C THR A 8 -12.70 26.26 9.51
N ASP A 9 -12.24 27.39 8.99
CA ASP A 9 -12.73 27.98 7.76
C ASP A 9 -12.27 27.28 6.46
N GLY A 10 -11.41 26.26 6.58
CA GLY A 10 -10.90 25.51 5.41
C GLY A 10 -9.96 24.38 5.77
N LEU A 11 -9.48 23.66 4.75
CA LEU A 11 -8.48 22.61 4.91
C LEU A 11 -7.10 23.20 5.24
N LEU A 12 -6.16 22.36 5.67
CA LEU A 12 -4.85 22.76 6.20
C LEU A 12 -4.08 23.77 5.33
N ASP A 13 -4.13 23.60 4.00
CA ASP A 13 -3.39 24.45 3.08
C ASP A 13 -3.98 25.87 2.98
N VAL A 14 -5.29 26.00 3.18
CA VAL A 14 -6.05 27.25 3.00
C VAL A 14 -6.64 27.82 4.31
N VAL A 15 -6.54 27.09 5.43
CA VAL A 15 -7.11 27.51 6.70
C VAL A 15 -6.51 28.83 7.18
N THR A 16 -7.39 29.79 7.51
CA THR A 16 -7.02 31.12 8.03
C THR A 16 -7.60 31.41 9.41
N LYS A 17 -8.59 30.62 9.86
CA LYS A 17 -9.28 30.83 11.15
C LYS A 17 -9.67 29.49 11.78
N ILE A 18 -9.47 29.37 13.09
CA ILE A 18 -10.11 28.35 13.92
C ILE A 18 -11.39 28.98 14.48
N HIS A 19 -12.54 28.38 14.23
CA HIS A 19 -13.84 28.84 14.69
C HIS A 19 -14.09 28.48 16.15
N CYS A 20 -13.91 27.20 16.49
CA CYS A 20 -14.04 26.67 17.82
C CYS A 20 -13.10 25.49 18.07
N LEU A 21 -12.81 25.28 19.35
CA LEU A 21 -12.14 24.09 19.88
C LEU A 21 -13.02 23.56 21.01
N ASN A 22 -13.63 22.38 20.81
CA ASN A 22 -14.48 21.76 21.82
C ASN A 22 -13.73 20.58 22.44
N ILE A 23 -13.72 20.53 23.78
CA ILE A 23 -13.02 19.53 24.58
C ILE A 23 -14.00 18.85 25.52
N LYS A 24 -13.90 17.50 25.59
CA LYS A 24 -14.64 16.67 26.55
C LYS A 24 -13.68 15.90 27.44
N ASP A 25 -13.77 16.03 28.73
CA ASP A 25 -13.02 15.21 29.68
C ASP A 25 -13.76 13.88 29.92
N ARG A 26 -13.21 12.77 29.42
CA ARG A 26 -13.79 11.41 29.59
C ARG A 26 -13.90 10.98 31.05
N ALA A 27 -13.08 11.52 31.97
CA ALA A 27 -13.09 11.10 33.35
C ALA A 27 -14.27 11.71 34.12
N THR A 28 -14.60 12.96 33.82
CA THR A 28 -15.60 13.75 34.53
C THR A 28 -16.88 13.96 33.74
N GLY A 29 -16.84 13.74 32.42
CA GLY A 29 -17.92 14.08 31.50
C GLY A 29 -18.06 15.58 31.23
N ARG A 30 -17.19 16.41 31.81
CA ARG A 30 -17.23 17.86 31.62
C ARG A 30 -16.86 18.23 30.21
N ARG A 31 -17.60 19.20 29.65
CA ARG A 31 -17.40 19.75 28.31
C ARG A 31 -16.92 21.20 28.45
N TYR A 32 -16.06 21.58 27.52
CA TYR A 32 -15.50 22.92 27.42
C TYR A 32 -15.61 23.37 25.95
N ARG A 33 -16.02 24.63 25.75
CA ARG A 33 -16.08 25.28 24.46
C ARG A 33 -15.14 26.49 24.48
N PHE A 34 -14.20 26.50 23.54
CA PHE A 34 -13.24 27.59 23.37
C PHE A 34 -13.46 28.25 22.02
N ASN A 35 -13.79 29.54 21.99
CA ASN A 35 -14.08 30.27 20.76
C ASN A 35 -13.91 31.80 20.97
N ALA A 36 -14.34 32.62 20.00
CA ALA A 36 -14.22 34.08 20.06
C ALA A 36 -15.30 34.78 20.93
N GLY A 37 -16.17 34.05 21.63
CA GLY A 37 -17.24 34.59 22.46
C GLY A 37 -18.47 35.06 21.68
N ARG A 38 -18.45 35.05 20.34
CA ARG A 38 -19.59 35.40 19.48
C ARG A 38 -19.58 34.55 18.22
N TYR A 39 -20.77 34.19 17.73
CA TYR A 39 -20.99 33.70 16.40
C TYR A 39 -20.86 34.82 15.37
N ASP A 40 -20.72 34.47 14.07
CA ASP A 40 -20.56 35.46 13.01
C ASP A 40 -21.84 36.32 12.77
N ASP A 41 -23.00 35.91 13.29
CA ASP A 41 -24.24 36.72 13.32
C ASP A 41 -24.28 37.71 14.48
N GLY A 42 -23.25 37.75 15.33
CA GLY A 42 -23.12 38.62 16.48
C GLY A 42 -23.73 38.08 17.77
N THR A 43 -24.43 36.94 17.75
CA THR A 43 -24.99 36.36 18.97
C THR A 43 -23.91 35.79 19.89
N PRO A 44 -24.06 35.88 21.23
CA PRO A 44 -23.09 35.34 22.19
C PRO A 44 -23.01 33.82 22.09
N THR A 45 -21.78 33.30 22.23
CA THR A 45 -21.53 31.86 22.33
C THR A 45 -21.53 31.37 23.76
N LYS A 46 -21.69 30.06 23.97
CA LYS A 46 -21.17 29.42 25.19
C LYS A 46 -19.66 29.41 25.08
N ASN A 47 -18.96 29.87 26.10
CA ASN A 47 -17.51 30.02 26.02
C ASN A 47 -16.87 29.85 27.40
N ASP A 48 -15.91 28.94 27.51
CA ASP A 48 -15.09 28.69 28.71
C ASP A 48 -13.73 29.42 28.64
N GLY A 49 -13.42 30.07 27.53
CA GLY A 49 -12.18 30.79 27.31
C GLY A 49 -11.82 30.94 25.85
N THR A 50 -10.64 31.48 25.59
CA THR A 50 -10.09 31.62 24.20
C THR A 50 -9.64 30.29 23.63
N ILE A 51 -9.48 30.19 22.29
CA ILE A 51 -8.86 29.03 21.64
C ILE A 51 -7.50 28.73 22.29
N GLU A 52 -6.70 29.76 22.59
CA GLU A 52 -5.39 29.57 23.23
C GLU A 52 -5.49 28.89 24.59
N ASP A 53 -6.49 29.24 25.39
CA ASP A 53 -6.72 28.59 26.71
C ASP A 53 -7.00 27.09 26.53
N GLY A 54 -7.83 26.73 25.54
CA GLY A 54 -8.09 25.34 25.16
C GLY A 54 -6.84 24.61 24.71
N VAL A 55 -6.01 25.24 23.88
CA VAL A 55 -4.73 24.68 23.41
C VAL A 55 -3.76 24.44 24.57
N ARG A 56 -3.68 25.38 25.54
CA ARG A 56 -2.88 25.19 26.76
C ARG A 56 -3.39 24.04 27.61
N MET A 57 -4.70 23.88 27.71
CA MET A 57 -5.32 22.74 28.41
C MET A 57 -4.95 21.40 27.76
N LEU A 58 -5.00 21.32 26.42
CA LEU A 58 -4.57 20.13 25.68
C LEU A 58 -3.08 19.83 25.85
N MET A 59 -2.23 20.88 25.88
CA MET A 59 -0.78 20.73 26.01
C MET A 59 -0.37 20.12 27.36
N GLU A 60 -1.06 20.46 28.45
CA GLU A 60 -0.74 20.00 29.81
C GLU A 60 -1.39 18.64 30.16
N ALA A 61 -2.31 18.15 29.35
CA ALA A 61 -3.03 16.93 29.64
C ALA A 61 -2.14 15.69 29.50
N GLU A 62 -2.28 14.68 30.38
CA GLU A 62 -1.56 13.40 30.32
C GLU A 62 -1.91 12.58 29.06
N CYS A 63 -3.11 12.79 28.53
CA CYS A 63 -3.55 12.11 27.31
C CYS A 63 -4.61 12.97 26.62
N ILE A 64 -4.40 13.25 25.34
CA ILE A 64 -5.37 13.88 24.45
C ILE A 64 -5.77 12.91 23.34
N GLY A 65 -6.97 13.08 22.77
CA GLY A 65 -7.40 12.24 21.66
C GLY A 65 -8.52 12.87 20.87
N GLY A 66 -8.64 12.46 19.61
CA GLY A 66 -9.69 12.90 18.71
C GLY A 66 -9.79 11.98 17.49
N HIS A 67 -10.53 12.39 16.49
CA HIS A 67 -10.68 11.61 15.25
C HIS A 67 -9.92 12.26 14.10
N ASN A 68 -8.86 11.61 13.62
CA ASN A 68 -7.95 12.15 12.59
C ASN A 68 -7.14 13.37 13.07
N VAL A 69 -6.99 13.53 14.37
CA VAL A 69 -6.29 14.69 14.95
C VAL A 69 -4.81 14.75 14.55
N ILE A 70 -4.17 13.62 14.37
CA ILE A 70 -2.79 13.54 13.83
C ILE A 70 -2.76 14.00 12.37
N GLY A 71 -3.80 13.68 11.59
CA GLY A 71 -3.87 14.06 10.17
C GLY A 71 -4.22 15.52 9.92
N PHE A 72 -4.95 16.18 10.86
CA PHE A 72 -5.49 17.52 10.64
C PHE A 72 -5.35 18.44 11.85
N ASP A 73 -6.06 18.21 12.94
CA ASP A 73 -6.22 19.16 14.04
C ASP A 73 -4.89 19.59 14.66
N ASN A 74 -4.00 18.65 14.95
CA ASN A 74 -2.69 18.94 15.50
C ASN A 74 -1.83 19.82 14.58
N TYR A 75 -1.99 19.67 13.26
CA TYR A 75 -1.30 20.51 12.30
C TYR A 75 -1.88 21.91 12.23
N VAL A 76 -3.20 22.04 12.29
CA VAL A 76 -3.88 23.33 12.39
C VAL A 76 -3.43 24.03 13.67
N LEU A 77 -3.47 23.34 14.82
CA LEU A 77 -3.02 23.92 16.08
C LEU A 77 -1.56 24.37 16.04
N ARG A 78 -0.65 23.59 15.44
CA ARG A 78 0.77 23.99 15.27
C ARG A 78 0.94 25.15 14.29
N LYS A 79 0.06 25.31 13.30
CA LYS A 79 0.08 26.44 12.35
C LYS A 79 -0.26 27.75 13.06
N PHE A 80 -1.26 27.76 13.94
CA PHE A 80 -1.69 28.94 14.68
C PHE A 80 -0.92 29.16 15.98
N PHE A 81 -0.49 28.07 16.62
CA PHE A 81 0.24 28.03 17.89
C PHE A 81 1.53 27.20 17.71
N PRO A 82 2.61 27.77 17.15
CA PRO A 82 3.85 27.03 16.86
C PRO A 82 4.49 26.36 18.08
N TRP A 83 4.15 26.82 19.28
CA TRP A 83 4.56 26.25 20.55
C TRP A 83 3.76 25.02 21.01
N PHE A 84 2.67 24.65 20.31
CA PHE A 84 1.84 23.50 20.68
C PHE A 84 2.62 22.20 20.53
N ARG A 85 2.97 21.64 21.68
CA ARG A 85 3.65 20.34 21.80
C ARG A 85 3.02 19.60 22.97
N PRO A 86 2.04 18.68 22.74
CA PRO A 86 1.42 17.92 23.82
C PRO A 86 2.46 17.20 24.66
N LYS A 87 2.41 17.37 26.01
CA LYS A 87 3.30 16.69 26.95
C LYS A 87 2.91 15.23 27.15
N GLY A 88 1.62 14.97 27.05
CA GLY A 88 1.04 13.64 27.20
C GLY A 88 0.92 12.87 25.91
N ARG A 89 0.32 11.69 26.01
CA ARG A 89 0.06 10.82 24.88
C ARG A 89 -1.00 11.41 23.94
N VAL A 90 -0.80 11.24 22.64
CA VAL A 90 -1.79 11.56 21.61
C VAL A 90 -2.42 10.26 21.12
N ARG A 91 -3.73 10.17 21.11
CA ARG A 91 -4.54 9.08 20.56
C ARG A 91 -5.35 9.58 19.37
N ASP A 92 -5.32 8.86 18.28
CA ASP A 92 -6.14 9.14 17.10
C ASP A 92 -7.08 7.96 16.86
N SER A 93 -8.38 8.18 17.04
CA SER A 93 -9.38 7.12 16.94
C SER A 93 -9.48 6.54 15.53
N MET A 94 -9.15 7.31 14.47
CA MET A 94 -9.10 6.79 13.11
C MET A 94 -7.89 5.85 12.90
N VAL A 95 -6.73 6.21 13.41
CA VAL A 95 -5.52 5.38 13.36
C VAL A 95 -5.76 4.07 14.12
N GLU A 96 -6.24 4.16 15.35
CA GLU A 96 -6.50 2.99 16.21
C GLU A 96 -7.60 2.08 15.62
N ALA A 97 -8.67 2.67 15.07
CA ALA A 97 -9.73 1.90 14.41
C ALA A 97 -9.23 1.14 13.17
N ARG A 98 -8.32 1.72 12.39
CA ARG A 98 -7.68 1.04 11.25
C ARG A 98 -6.85 -0.17 11.69
N VAL A 99 -6.25 -0.12 12.85
CA VAL A 99 -5.50 -1.25 13.43
C VAL A 99 -6.45 -2.37 13.90
N VAL A 100 -7.51 -1.99 14.60
CA VAL A 100 -8.46 -2.96 15.20
C VAL A 100 -9.35 -3.62 14.15
N TRP A 101 -9.81 -2.85 13.16
CA TRP A 101 -10.76 -3.33 12.13
C TRP A 101 -10.16 -3.23 10.72
N THR A 102 -9.07 -3.95 10.48
CA THR A 102 -8.42 -4.03 9.15
C THR A 102 -9.33 -4.62 8.07
N ASN A 103 -10.41 -5.32 8.46
CA ASN A 103 -11.41 -5.93 7.61
C ASN A 103 -12.78 -5.21 7.66
N ILE A 104 -12.79 -3.92 7.94
CA ILE A 104 -14.03 -3.15 8.14
C ILE A 104 -15.00 -3.24 6.95
N PHE A 105 -14.47 -3.33 5.72
CA PHE A 105 -15.28 -3.52 4.52
C PHE A 105 -16.06 -4.84 4.57
N ASP A 106 -15.41 -5.94 4.95
CA ASP A 106 -16.04 -7.27 5.04
C ASP A 106 -17.14 -7.29 6.13
N ILE A 107 -16.90 -6.55 7.23
CA ILE A 107 -17.87 -6.38 8.32
C ILE A 107 -19.08 -5.59 7.82
N ASP A 108 -18.88 -4.49 7.12
CA ASP A 108 -19.98 -3.67 6.56
C ASP A 108 -20.77 -4.44 5.51
N GLU A 109 -20.11 -5.17 4.63
CA GLU A 109 -20.75 -5.96 3.58
C GLU A 109 -21.62 -7.09 4.20
N SER A 110 -21.10 -7.76 5.23
CA SER A 110 -21.87 -8.75 5.97
C SER A 110 -23.09 -8.13 6.66
N ALA A 111 -22.91 -6.95 7.26
CA ALA A 111 -24.01 -6.21 7.90
C ALA A 111 -25.03 -5.69 6.87
N ARG A 112 -24.59 -5.26 5.68
CA ARG A 112 -25.47 -4.86 4.57
C ARG A 112 -26.32 -6.03 4.09
N LYS A 113 -25.72 -7.21 3.87
CA LYS A 113 -26.45 -8.43 3.49
C LYS A 113 -27.48 -8.86 4.54
N ALA A 114 -27.20 -8.57 5.82
CA ALA A 114 -28.11 -8.84 6.93
C ALA A 114 -29.14 -7.70 7.17
N GLY A 115 -29.25 -6.71 6.29
CA GLY A 115 -30.17 -5.58 6.42
C GLY A 115 -29.86 -4.58 7.53
N LYS A 116 -28.65 -4.66 8.12
CA LYS A 116 -28.20 -3.80 9.24
C LYS A 116 -27.51 -2.51 8.80
N ARG A 117 -27.34 -2.26 7.51
CA ARG A 117 -26.80 -1.01 6.95
C ARG A 117 -27.89 -0.31 6.15
N THR A 118 -28.08 0.98 6.43
CA THR A 118 -29.08 1.80 5.75
C THR A 118 -28.72 2.03 4.28
N ALA A 119 -29.72 2.32 3.45
CA ALA A 119 -29.50 2.71 2.06
C ALA A 119 -28.64 3.98 1.97
N GLU A 120 -28.80 4.91 2.93
CA GLU A 120 -28.01 6.12 3.05
C GLU A 120 -26.52 5.82 3.29
N PHE A 121 -26.18 4.92 4.22
CA PHE A 121 -24.81 4.46 4.47
C PHE A 121 -24.10 4.00 3.18
N VAL A 122 -24.83 3.26 2.33
CA VAL A 122 -24.29 2.79 1.04
C VAL A 122 -24.20 3.94 0.03
N LYS A 123 -25.22 4.79 -0.06
CA LYS A 123 -25.30 5.95 -0.98
C LYS A 123 -24.17 6.94 -0.69
N ASN A 124 -23.88 7.21 0.57
CA ASN A 124 -22.83 8.14 1.00
C ASN A 124 -21.40 7.55 0.93
N ARG A 125 -21.25 6.35 0.34
CA ARG A 125 -19.96 5.66 0.16
C ARG A 125 -19.17 5.48 1.48
N LEU A 126 -19.87 5.18 2.57
CA LEU A 126 -19.29 4.99 3.90
C LEU A 126 -18.77 3.57 4.13
N MET A 127 -19.18 2.61 3.27
CA MET A 127 -18.74 1.21 3.33
C MET A 127 -17.20 1.10 3.31
N GLY A 128 -16.65 0.39 4.28
CA GLY A 128 -15.22 0.15 4.37
C GLY A 128 -14.37 1.36 4.79
N THR A 129 -14.99 2.50 5.12
CA THR A 129 -14.26 3.70 5.55
C THR A 129 -14.20 3.81 7.08
N HIS A 130 -13.18 4.52 7.57
CA HIS A 130 -13.03 4.87 8.99
C HIS A 130 -13.37 6.34 9.27
N LYS A 131 -14.15 7.00 8.41
CA LYS A 131 -14.68 8.35 8.66
C LYS A 131 -15.53 8.36 9.93
N LEU A 132 -15.54 9.46 10.67
CA LEU A 132 -16.33 9.60 11.90
C LEU A 132 -17.82 9.39 11.62
N GLU A 133 -18.35 9.93 10.52
CA GLU A 133 -19.72 9.69 10.05
C GLU A 133 -20.04 8.18 9.92
N ALA A 134 -19.13 7.40 9.32
CA ALA A 134 -19.32 5.96 9.21
C ALA A 134 -19.32 5.27 10.58
N TRP A 135 -18.53 5.76 11.52
CA TRP A 135 -18.54 5.26 12.91
C TRP A 135 -19.81 5.67 13.65
N GLY A 136 -20.31 6.88 13.47
CA GLY A 136 -21.61 7.29 14.00
C GLY A 136 -22.72 6.30 13.62
N HIS A 137 -22.83 5.98 12.33
CA HIS A 137 -23.78 4.96 11.85
C HIS A 137 -23.54 3.56 12.44
N ARG A 138 -22.27 3.12 12.63
CA ARG A 138 -21.95 1.80 13.20
C ARG A 138 -22.26 1.72 14.69
N LEU A 139 -22.15 2.83 15.40
CA LEU A 139 -22.40 2.95 16.84
C LEU A 139 -23.87 3.27 17.16
N GLY A 140 -24.68 3.62 16.14
CA GLY A 140 -26.07 4.07 16.35
C GLY A 140 -26.17 5.47 16.95
N LEU A 141 -25.10 6.27 16.83
CA LEU A 141 -25.05 7.67 17.22
C LEU A 141 -25.20 8.54 15.99
N HIS A 142 -26.20 9.42 15.99
CA HIS A 142 -26.36 10.34 14.88
C HIS A 142 -25.33 11.46 15.01
N LYS A 143 -24.34 11.46 14.12
CA LYS A 143 -23.57 12.65 13.83
C LYS A 143 -24.50 13.64 13.13
N GLY A 144 -24.55 14.89 13.57
CA GLY A 144 -25.35 15.95 12.95
C GLY A 144 -25.13 16.01 11.42
N ASP A 145 -26.12 16.48 10.71
CA ASP A 145 -26.13 16.61 9.25
C ASP A 145 -25.61 18.00 8.76
N TYR A 146 -24.89 18.73 9.63
CA TYR A 146 -24.43 20.12 9.38
C TYR A 146 -23.83 20.28 7.98
N SER A 147 -22.79 19.53 7.64
CA SER A 147 -22.12 19.64 6.34
C SER A 147 -23.06 19.34 5.17
N ALA A 148 -23.97 18.34 5.31
CA ALA A 148 -24.92 17.98 4.25
C ALA A 148 -25.95 19.10 4.03
N ARG A 149 -26.52 19.66 5.12
CA ARG A 149 -27.45 20.78 5.05
C ARG A 149 -26.82 22.01 4.42
N ARG A 150 -25.62 22.39 4.89
CA ARG A 150 -24.90 23.54 4.34
C ARG A 150 -24.56 23.36 2.86
N LYS A 151 -24.25 22.15 2.42
CA LYS A 151 -24.05 21.85 1.00
C LYS A 151 -25.33 22.00 0.17
N GLU A 152 -26.47 21.60 0.72
CA GLU A 152 -27.78 21.80 0.04
C GLU A 152 -28.12 23.30 -0.05
N GLU A 153 -27.89 24.07 1.01
CA GLU A 153 -28.08 25.52 1.00
C GLU A 153 -27.16 26.19 -0.04
N GLY A 154 -25.89 25.84 -0.07
CA GLY A 154 -24.94 26.38 -1.05
C GLY A 154 -25.33 26.03 -2.50
N LYS A 155 -25.79 24.80 -2.75
CA LYS A 155 -26.30 24.41 -4.07
C LYS A 155 -27.54 25.20 -4.48
N ALA A 156 -28.46 25.46 -3.53
CA ALA A 156 -29.63 26.30 -3.78
C ALA A 156 -29.26 27.74 -4.17
N LEU A 157 -28.07 28.20 -3.72
CA LEU A 157 -27.47 29.50 -4.12
C LEU A 157 -26.67 29.42 -5.44
N GLY A 158 -26.63 28.25 -6.09
CA GLY A 158 -25.91 28.03 -7.35
C GLY A 158 -24.40 27.77 -7.20
N LEU A 159 -23.89 27.57 -5.96
CA LEU A 159 -22.47 27.33 -5.69
C LEU A 159 -22.07 25.90 -6.09
N THR A 160 -20.85 25.74 -6.62
CA THR A 160 -20.30 24.43 -7.03
C THR A 160 -18.80 24.36 -6.72
N GLY A 161 -18.25 23.13 -6.69
CA GLY A 161 -16.80 22.91 -6.52
C GLY A 161 -16.26 23.56 -5.23
N ASP A 162 -15.12 24.20 -5.35
CA ASP A 162 -14.38 24.81 -4.22
C ASP A 162 -15.17 25.92 -3.52
N GLU A 163 -16.00 26.67 -4.26
CA GLU A 163 -16.88 27.70 -3.67
C GLU A 163 -17.94 27.10 -2.76
N LEU A 164 -18.50 25.95 -3.15
CA LEU A 164 -19.47 25.23 -2.33
C LEU A 164 -18.81 24.67 -1.06
N ASP A 165 -17.62 24.09 -1.18
CA ASP A 165 -16.90 23.57 -0.02
C ASP A 165 -16.47 24.71 0.93
N ALA A 166 -16.00 25.84 0.41
CA ALA A 166 -15.72 27.04 1.23
C ALA A 166 -16.97 27.59 1.92
N PHE A 167 -18.14 27.60 1.25
CA PHE A 167 -19.40 28.06 1.83
C PHE A 167 -19.79 27.26 3.07
N VAL A 168 -19.57 25.95 3.09
CA VAL A 168 -19.91 25.06 4.23
C VAL A 168 -19.21 25.51 5.51
N TRP A 169 -17.93 25.88 5.40
CA TRP A 169 -17.06 26.09 6.56
C TRP A 169 -16.74 27.56 6.87
N ARG A 170 -17.14 28.51 6.01
CA ARG A 170 -16.76 29.92 6.12
C ARG A 170 -17.30 30.61 7.37
N THR A 171 -18.50 30.26 7.79
CA THR A 171 -19.26 31.00 8.80
C THR A 171 -19.40 30.21 10.09
N PHE A 172 -18.96 30.79 11.19
CA PHE A 172 -19.13 30.23 12.52
C PHE A 172 -20.57 30.42 13.02
N THR A 173 -21.26 29.34 13.32
CA THR A 173 -22.66 29.31 13.76
C THR A 173 -22.83 28.40 14.96
N LEU A 174 -23.97 28.55 15.68
CA LEU A 174 -24.35 27.64 16.77
C LEU A 174 -24.39 26.17 16.27
N ASP A 175 -24.94 25.96 15.09
CA ASP A 175 -25.03 24.62 14.46
C ASP A 175 -23.61 24.00 14.24
N MET A 176 -22.60 24.79 13.86
CA MET A 176 -21.24 24.32 13.69
C MET A 176 -20.61 23.99 15.06
N ASP A 177 -20.84 24.83 16.06
CA ASP A 177 -20.32 24.61 17.42
C ASP A 177 -20.93 23.36 18.08
N ASP A 178 -22.25 23.16 17.91
CA ASP A 178 -22.94 21.96 18.38
C ASP A 178 -22.50 20.71 17.60
N TYR A 179 -22.22 20.84 16.32
CA TYR A 179 -21.68 19.76 15.48
C TYR A 179 -20.28 19.31 15.97
N CYS A 180 -19.38 20.24 16.25
CA CYS A 180 -18.07 19.97 16.85
C CYS A 180 -18.19 19.22 18.20
N GLU A 181 -19.16 19.59 19.04
CA GLU A 181 -19.40 18.88 20.29
C GLU A 181 -19.92 17.45 20.08
N LEU A 182 -20.82 17.24 19.12
CA LEU A 182 -21.32 15.91 18.77
C LEU A 182 -20.24 14.99 18.21
N ASP A 183 -19.27 15.53 17.47
CA ASP A 183 -18.13 14.76 16.95
C ASP A 183 -17.27 14.23 18.10
N ASN A 184 -17.13 14.96 19.19
CA ASN A 184 -16.49 14.46 20.43
C ASN A 184 -17.25 13.28 21.06
N ASP A 185 -18.59 13.27 21.03
CA ASP A 185 -19.38 12.14 21.56
C ASP A 185 -19.22 10.86 20.75
N VAL A 186 -19.24 10.98 19.42
CA VAL A 186 -19.00 9.84 18.53
C VAL A 186 -17.56 9.33 18.69
N THR A 187 -16.60 10.24 18.83
CA THR A 187 -15.18 9.91 19.03
C THR A 187 -14.95 9.20 20.35
N GLU A 188 -15.55 9.67 21.45
CA GLU A 188 -15.48 9.00 22.75
C GLU A 188 -16.07 7.59 22.70
N ALA A 189 -17.26 7.42 22.11
CA ALA A 189 -17.88 6.11 21.96
C ALA A 189 -17.05 5.16 21.09
N LEU A 190 -16.32 5.70 20.10
CA LEU A 190 -15.37 4.92 19.32
C LEU A 190 -14.18 4.49 20.17
N PHE A 191 -13.61 5.37 20.99
CA PHE A 191 -12.56 5.00 21.95
C PHE A 191 -13.03 3.93 22.93
N ASP A 192 -14.25 4.04 23.48
CA ASP A 192 -14.81 3.02 24.37
C ASP A 192 -14.90 1.66 23.66
N LYS A 193 -15.29 1.66 22.40
CA LYS A 193 -15.34 0.45 21.57
C LYS A 193 -13.94 -0.12 21.27
N ILE A 194 -12.94 0.72 21.06
CA ILE A 194 -11.53 0.32 20.87
C ILE A 194 -11.00 -0.26 22.18
N ASP A 195 -11.15 0.45 23.28
CA ASP A 195 -10.66 0.07 24.60
C ASP A 195 -11.30 -1.25 25.08
N SER A 196 -12.59 -1.49 24.74
CA SER A 196 -13.28 -2.75 25.04
C SER A 196 -12.67 -3.99 24.37
N LYS A 197 -11.77 -3.83 23.39
CA LYS A 197 -11.04 -4.95 22.78
C LYS A 197 -9.95 -5.53 23.69
N GLY A 198 -9.53 -4.80 24.71
CA GLY A 198 -8.52 -5.25 25.66
C GLY A 198 -7.14 -5.50 25.02
N TRP A 199 -6.81 -4.76 23.97
CA TRP A 199 -5.49 -4.89 23.32
C TRP A 199 -4.43 -4.18 24.17
N ASP A 200 -3.18 -4.61 23.98
CA ASP A 200 -2.04 -3.95 24.62
C ASP A 200 -1.96 -2.49 24.16
N LEU A 201 -1.81 -1.58 25.12
CA LEU A 201 -1.71 -0.15 24.83
C LEU A 201 -0.52 0.18 23.92
N GLU A 202 0.56 -0.59 24.02
CA GLU A 202 1.77 -0.41 23.22
C GLU A 202 1.51 -0.50 21.70
N VAL A 203 0.51 -1.28 21.29
CA VAL A 203 0.05 -1.33 19.88
C VAL A 203 -0.39 0.06 19.41
N PHE A 204 -1.22 0.73 20.21
CA PHE A 204 -1.76 2.04 19.85
C PHE A 204 -0.71 3.14 19.99
N VAL A 205 0.16 3.07 21.00
CA VAL A 205 1.28 4.00 21.15
C VAL A 205 2.18 3.95 19.91
N LEU A 206 2.59 2.77 19.48
CA LEU A 206 3.40 2.61 18.27
C LEU A 206 2.71 3.21 17.04
N GLU A 207 1.44 2.87 16.81
CA GLU A 207 0.76 3.26 15.58
C GLU A 207 0.44 4.76 15.53
N ASN A 208 0.13 5.39 16.65
CA ASN A 208 -0.06 6.85 16.72
C ASN A 208 1.26 7.60 16.49
N LEU A 209 2.39 7.14 17.07
CA LEU A 209 3.71 7.72 16.81
C LEU A 209 4.12 7.57 15.32
N VAL A 210 3.92 6.38 14.75
CA VAL A 210 4.16 6.15 13.32
C VAL A 210 3.30 7.05 12.45
N ALA A 211 2.02 7.23 12.81
CA ALA A 211 1.11 8.09 12.06
C ALA A 211 1.58 9.55 12.08
N ASP A 212 2.06 10.07 13.22
CA ASP A 212 2.58 11.46 13.32
C ASP A 212 3.86 11.62 12.47
N ILE A 213 4.80 10.67 12.53
CA ILE A 213 6.03 10.69 11.70
C ILE A 213 5.67 10.64 10.21
N VAL A 214 4.78 9.73 9.83
CA VAL A 214 4.36 9.56 8.42
C VAL A 214 3.59 10.78 7.92
N ARG A 215 2.80 11.44 8.78
CA ARG A 215 2.14 12.70 8.41
C ARG A 215 3.15 13.81 8.15
N GLN A 216 4.23 13.89 8.94
CA GLN A 216 5.34 14.82 8.68
C GLN A 216 6.05 14.49 7.37
N GLN A 217 6.27 13.20 7.07
CA GLN A 217 6.81 12.72 5.79
C GLN A 217 5.92 13.14 4.60
N GLU A 218 4.61 12.95 4.69
CA GLU A 218 3.66 13.39 3.65
C GLU A 218 3.73 14.91 3.41
N ALA A 219 3.82 15.70 4.49
CA ALA A 219 3.95 17.15 4.41
C ALA A 219 5.30 17.58 3.80
N HIS A 220 6.39 16.87 4.10
CA HIS A 220 7.72 17.14 3.53
C HIS A 220 7.76 16.76 2.05
N GLY A 221 7.20 15.62 1.67
CA GLY A 221 7.23 15.10 0.30
C GLY A 221 8.62 14.68 -0.16
N PHE A 222 8.74 14.21 -1.40
CA PHE A 222 10.00 13.80 -2.01
C PHE A 222 10.32 14.72 -3.21
N LEU A 223 11.47 15.35 -3.20
CA LEU A 223 11.89 16.26 -4.28
C LEU A 223 12.06 15.48 -5.59
N PHE A 224 11.55 16.04 -6.69
CA PHE A 224 11.44 15.34 -7.96
C PHE A 224 12.08 16.13 -9.11
N ASP A 225 12.97 15.49 -9.88
CA ASP A 225 13.62 16.09 -11.04
C ASP A 225 12.70 16.10 -12.26
N GLN A 226 11.97 17.20 -12.43
CA GLN A 226 11.04 17.41 -13.55
C GLN A 226 11.74 17.44 -14.91
N VAL A 227 12.99 17.94 -14.95
CA VAL A 227 13.76 18.07 -16.21
C VAL A 227 14.21 16.70 -16.69
N ALA A 228 14.82 15.91 -15.79
CA ALA A 228 15.21 14.54 -16.09
C ALA A 228 13.99 13.65 -16.41
N ALA A 229 12.85 13.86 -15.71
CA ALA A 229 11.61 13.16 -16.01
C ALA A 229 11.11 13.44 -17.42
N SER A 230 11.14 14.70 -17.86
CA SER A 230 10.75 15.08 -19.22
C SER A 230 11.66 14.42 -20.27
N ALA A 231 12.96 14.37 -20.03
CA ALA A 231 13.91 13.69 -20.91
C ALA A 231 13.63 12.17 -20.99
N LEU A 232 13.38 11.53 -19.86
CA LEU A 232 13.03 10.10 -19.82
C LEU A 232 11.71 9.82 -20.54
N ILE A 233 10.69 10.68 -20.40
CA ILE A 233 9.42 10.56 -21.11
C ILE A 233 9.64 10.56 -22.64
N HIS A 234 10.45 11.46 -23.18
CA HIS A 234 10.74 11.50 -24.60
C HIS A 234 11.41 10.20 -25.10
N VAL A 235 12.35 9.65 -24.35
CA VAL A 235 12.97 8.34 -24.65
C VAL A 235 11.92 7.24 -24.68
N LEU A 236 11.07 7.17 -23.68
CA LEU A 236 10.03 6.15 -23.55
C LEU A 236 8.95 6.29 -24.63
N GLN A 237 8.51 7.50 -24.95
CA GLN A 237 7.52 7.75 -26.00
C GLN A 237 8.02 7.30 -27.38
N ARG A 238 9.28 7.61 -27.69
CA ARG A 238 9.90 7.13 -28.92
C ARG A 238 9.93 5.59 -28.96
N ARG A 239 10.40 4.97 -27.88
CA ARG A 239 10.46 3.50 -27.79
C ARG A 239 9.08 2.85 -27.87
N HIS A 240 8.08 3.43 -27.24
CA HIS A 240 6.69 2.99 -27.29
C HIS A 240 6.13 3.02 -28.74
N ALA A 241 6.41 4.09 -29.48
CA ALA A 241 6.01 4.21 -30.88
C ALA A 241 6.70 3.15 -31.76
N GLU A 242 8.03 2.98 -31.62
CA GLU A 242 8.81 1.97 -32.34
C GLU A 242 8.27 0.56 -32.10
N LEU A 243 8.04 0.20 -30.83
CA LEU A 243 7.49 -1.11 -30.45
C LEU A 243 6.06 -1.29 -30.97
N GLY A 244 5.24 -0.24 -30.92
CA GLY A 244 3.88 -0.25 -31.42
C GLY A 244 3.84 -0.52 -32.94
N ASP A 245 4.73 0.11 -33.70
CA ASP A 245 4.83 -0.10 -35.16
C ASP A 245 5.34 -1.52 -35.46
N LEU A 246 6.36 -1.99 -34.77
CA LEU A 246 6.90 -3.34 -34.92
C LEU A 246 5.83 -4.39 -34.60
N LEU A 247 5.08 -4.24 -33.54
CA LEU A 247 4.00 -5.16 -33.14
C LEU A 247 2.84 -5.14 -34.15
N ARG A 248 2.50 -3.99 -34.74
CA ARG A 248 1.50 -3.91 -35.82
C ARG A 248 1.99 -4.58 -37.13
N GLN A 249 3.29 -4.54 -37.39
CA GLN A 249 3.88 -5.28 -38.55
C GLN A 249 3.90 -6.79 -38.28
N THR A 250 4.16 -7.20 -37.03
CA THR A 250 4.19 -8.60 -36.58
C THR A 250 2.78 -9.21 -36.61
N PHE A 251 1.84 -8.52 -35.98
CA PHE A 251 0.42 -8.94 -35.91
C PHE A 251 -0.40 -8.21 -36.96
N LYS A 252 -0.43 -8.75 -38.16
CA LYS A 252 -1.19 -8.16 -39.27
C LYS A 252 -2.68 -8.03 -38.95
N PRO A 253 -3.40 -7.08 -39.58
CA PRO A 253 -4.83 -6.98 -39.47
C PRO A 253 -5.55 -8.28 -39.76
N TRP A 254 -6.64 -8.55 -39.06
CA TRP A 254 -7.45 -9.74 -39.25
C TRP A 254 -8.95 -9.41 -39.27
N PHE A 255 -9.76 -10.31 -39.80
CA PHE A 255 -11.21 -10.18 -39.76
C PHE A 255 -11.78 -10.91 -38.55
N ALA A 256 -12.64 -10.25 -37.81
CA ALA A 256 -13.33 -10.81 -36.67
C ALA A 256 -14.86 -10.59 -36.76
N PRO A 257 -15.65 -11.55 -36.27
CA PRO A 257 -17.09 -11.44 -36.29
C PRO A 257 -17.59 -10.36 -35.31
N VAL A 258 -18.42 -9.45 -35.79
CA VAL A 258 -19.10 -8.45 -34.94
C VAL A 258 -20.15 -9.14 -34.09
N ARG A 259 -20.18 -8.83 -32.79
CA ARG A 259 -21.20 -9.34 -31.86
C ARG A 259 -22.07 -8.21 -31.33
N LYS A 260 -23.39 -8.42 -31.31
CA LYS A 260 -24.36 -7.56 -30.66
C LYS A 260 -25.08 -8.32 -29.55
N LYS A 261 -25.05 -7.79 -28.31
CA LYS A 261 -25.64 -8.46 -27.13
C LYS A 261 -25.19 -9.93 -26.98
N GLY A 262 -23.91 -10.21 -27.24
CA GLY A 262 -23.32 -11.54 -27.11
C GLY A 262 -23.55 -12.49 -28.30
N LYS A 263 -24.40 -12.17 -29.28
CA LYS A 263 -24.68 -12.97 -30.48
C LYS A 263 -23.98 -12.38 -31.71
N HIS A 264 -23.68 -13.22 -32.69
CA HIS A 264 -23.18 -12.77 -33.99
C HIS A 264 -24.19 -11.83 -34.66
N ASP A 265 -23.68 -10.69 -35.18
CA ASP A 265 -24.49 -9.74 -35.95
C ASP A 265 -24.70 -10.32 -37.38
N ILE A 266 -25.91 -10.82 -37.63
CA ILE A 266 -26.29 -11.35 -38.93
C ILE A 266 -26.82 -10.23 -39.82
N ILE A 267 -26.24 -10.08 -41.02
CA ILE A 267 -26.62 -9.09 -42.01
C ILE A 267 -27.10 -9.77 -43.31
N TRP A 268 -27.87 -9.05 -44.09
CA TRP A 268 -28.28 -9.41 -45.43
C TRP A 268 -27.71 -8.38 -46.40
N PRO A 269 -26.50 -8.65 -46.96
CA PRO A 269 -25.84 -7.68 -47.84
C PRO A 269 -26.72 -7.39 -49.08
N ALA A 270 -26.82 -6.12 -49.43
CA ALA A 270 -27.55 -5.72 -50.64
C ALA A 270 -26.69 -5.88 -51.93
N ARG A 271 -25.37 -6.01 -51.76
CA ARG A 271 -24.39 -6.18 -52.89
C ARG A 271 -23.29 -7.15 -52.46
N ASP A 272 -22.67 -7.77 -53.45
CA ASP A 272 -21.47 -8.57 -53.23
C ASP A 272 -20.35 -7.70 -52.65
N ASN A 273 -19.62 -8.24 -51.70
CA ASN A 273 -18.43 -7.59 -51.13
C ASN A 273 -17.27 -8.61 -51.08
N LYS A 274 -16.36 -8.53 -52.05
CA LYS A 274 -15.23 -9.45 -52.14
C LYS A 274 -14.27 -9.36 -50.96
N LYS A 275 -14.11 -8.15 -50.35
CA LYS A 275 -13.22 -7.96 -49.21
C LYS A 275 -13.69 -8.76 -47.98
N PHE A 276 -14.98 -8.84 -47.77
CA PHE A 276 -15.58 -9.55 -46.63
C PHE A 276 -16.21 -10.89 -47.00
N GLY A 277 -16.18 -11.29 -48.27
CA GLY A 277 -16.77 -12.55 -48.76
C GLY A 277 -18.30 -12.54 -48.72
N TYR A 278 -18.96 -11.35 -48.73
CA TYR A 278 -20.42 -11.28 -48.72
C TYR A 278 -21.02 -11.46 -50.10
N VAL A 279 -22.10 -12.23 -50.15
CA VAL A 279 -22.90 -12.42 -51.37
C VAL A 279 -24.25 -11.71 -51.18
N ALA A 280 -24.69 -10.98 -52.19
CA ALA A 280 -25.93 -10.24 -52.15
C ALA A 280 -27.14 -11.18 -51.90
N GLY A 281 -28.03 -10.78 -50.98
CA GLY A 281 -29.23 -11.54 -50.63
C GLY A 281 -28.99 -12.79 -49.78
N CYS A 282 -27.74 -13.11 -49.40
CA CYS A 282 -27.42 -14.24 -48.55
C CYS A 282 -27.14 -13.77 -47.11
N PRO A 283 -27.66 -14.49 -46.07
CA PRO A 283 -27.31 -14.14 -44.69
C PRO A 283 -25.83 -14.38 -44.44
N ALA A 284 -25.16 -13.38 -43.81
CA ALA A 284 -23.76 -13.45 -43.49
C ALA A 284 -23.50 -12.90 -42.08
N THR A 285 -22.55 -13.45 -41.38
CA THR A 285 -22.04 -12.84 -40.15
C THR A 285 -21.29 -11.57 -40.51
N ARG A 286 -21.69 -10.46 -39.93
CA ARG A 286 -20.94 -9.21 -40.09
C ARG A 286 -19.54 -9.37 -39.53
N VAL A 287 -18.55 -9.06 -40.34
CA VAL A 287 -17.15 -9.04 -39.94
C VAL A 287 -16.58 -7.63 -40.03
N GLU A 288 -15.61 -7.33 -39.16
CA GLU A 288 -14.82 -6.10 -39.22
C GLU A 288 -13.34 -6.43 -39.29
N GLU A 289 -12.59 -5.55 -39.96
CA GLU A 289 -11.15 -5.64 -39.99
C GLU A 289 -10.58 -4.99 -38.74
N ILE A 290 -9.86 -5.78 -37.96
CA ILE A 290 -9.24 -5.34 -36.70
C ILE A 290 -7.76 -5.08 -36.95
N VAL A 291 -7.32 -3.87 -36.65
CA VAL A 291 -5.89 -3.52 -36.58
C VAL A 291 -5.40 -3.84 -35.16
N PHE A 292 -4.25 -4.52 -35.06
CA PHE A 292 -3.69 -4.89 -33.77
C PHE A 292 -3.44 -3.66 -32.88
N ASN A 293 -4.01 -3.68 -31.69
CA ASN A 293 -3.75 -2.71 -30.64
C ASN A 293 -2.89 -3.36 -29.55
N PRO A 294 -1.60 -3.01 -29.44
CA PRO A 294 -0.68 -3.60 -28.45
C PRO A 294 -1.08 -3.36 -26.99
N ALA A 295 -1.87 -2.32 -26.72
CA ALA A 295 -2.39 -2.02 -25.39
C ALA A 295 -3.62 -2.87 -25.01
N SER A 296 -4.27 -3.51 -26.00
CA SER A 296 -5.47 -4.32 -25.76
C SER A 296 -5.12 -5.74 -25.31
N ARG A 297 -5.42 -6.06 -24.04
CA ARG A 297 -5.25 -7.43 -23.52
C ARG A 297 -6.06 -8.46 -24.30
N ASP A 298 -7.24 -8.08 -24.81
CA ASP A 298 -8.09 -8.95 -25.63
C ASP A 298 -7.43 -9.24 -26.99
N HIS A 299 -6.82 -8.23 -27.65
CA HIS A 299 -6.10 -8.44 -28.91
C HIS A 299 -4.85 -9.30 -28.72
N ILE A 300 -4.10 -9.08 -27.63
CA ILE A 300 -2.93 -9.90 -27.29
C ILE A 300 -3.36 -11.35 -27.09
N ALA A 301 -4.37 -11.59 -26.24
CA ALA A 301 -4.87 -12.93 -25.99
C ALA A 301 -5.33 -13.62 -27.27
N ASP A 302 -6.11 -12.96 -28.11
CA ASP A 302 -6.61 -13.49 -29.37
C ASP A 302 -5.48 -13.90 -30.33
N ARG A 303 -4.48 -13.04 -30.50
CA ARG A 303 -3.34 -13.34 -31.40
C ARG A 303 -2.44 -14.43 -30.83
N MET A 304 -2.17 -14.42 -29.53
CA MET A 304 -1.36 -15.48 -28.91
C MET A 304 -2.05 -16.84 -28.99
N ILE A 305 -3.36 -16.91 -28.78
CA ILE A 305 -4.13 -18.15 -28.91
C ILE A 305 -4.18 -18.60 -30.40
N THR A 306 -4.53 -17.68 -31.31
CA THR A 306 -4.81 -18.04 -32.70
C THR A 306 -3.54 -18.37 -33.48
N LEU A 307 -2.45 -17.63 -33.28
CA LEU A 307 -1.22 -17.77 -34.07
C LEU A 307 -0.21 -18.72 -33.44
N PHE A 308 -0.16 -18.80 -32.11
CA PHE A 308 0.86 -19.59 -31.39
C PHE A 308 0.27 -20.77 -30.62
N GLY A 309 -1.08 -20.92 -30.60
CA GLY A 309 -1.74 -22.01 -29.86
C GLY A 309 -1.60 -21.85 -28.32
N TRP A 310 -1.39 -20.62 -27.84
CA TRP A 310 -1.29 -20.38 -26.41
C TRP A 310 -2.58 -20.78 -25.68
N THR A 311 -2.45 -21.58 -24.64
CA THR A 311 -3.55 -21.97 -23.76
C THR A 311 -3.44 -21.17 -22.47
N PRO A 312 -4.36 -20.23 -22.18
CA PRO A 312 -4.35 -19.43 -20.94
C PRO A 312 -4.51 -20.30 -19.70
N VAL A 313 -3.57 -20.21 -18.76
CA VAL A 313 -3.63 -20.94 -17.47
C VAL A 313 -4.46 -20.19 -16.43
N GLU A 314 -4.38 -18.85 -16.44
CA GLU A 314 -5.10 -17.99 -15.52
C GLU A 314 -6.16 -17.17 -16.26
N MET A 315 -7.34 -17.09 -15.65
CA MET A 315 -8.45 -16.27 -16.14
C MET A 315 -8.72 -15.13 -15.15
N THR A 316 -9.22 -14.01 -15.67
CA THR A 316 -9.71 -12.90 -14.86
C THR A 316 -11.05 -13.30 -14.19
N GLU A 317 -11.48 -12.52 -13.19
CA GLU A 317 -12.80 -12.70 -12.55
C GLU A 317 -13.98 -12.65 -13.54
N THR A 318 -13.77 -11.99 -14.69
CA THR A 318 -14.75 -11.90 -15.78
C THR A 318 -14.65 -13.04 -16.79
N GLY A 319 -13.78 -14.04 -16.54
CA GLY A 319 -13.63 -15.21 -17.42
C GLY A 319 -12.81 -14.96 -18.71
N LYS A 320 -12.06 -13.85 -18.78
CA LYS A 320 -11.13 -13.58 -19.89
C LYS A 320 -9.74 -14.10 -19.56
N PRO A 321 -8.91 -14.47 -20.58
CA PRO A 321 -7.50 -14.78 -20.37
C PRO A 321 -6.78 -13.66 -19.60
N LYS A 322 -6.02 -14.01 -18.57
CA LYS A 322 -5.18 -13.06 -17.87
C LYS A 322 -3.92 -12.81 -18.73
N VAL A 323 -3.76 -11.56 -19.15
CA VAL A 323 -2.61 -11.09 -19.93
C VAL A 323 -1.91 -10.00 -19.18
N ASP A 324 -0.81 -10.32 -18.53
CA ASP A 324 0.09 -9.38 -17.87
C ASP A 324 1.55 -9.68 -18.20
N GLU A 325 2.47 -8.81 -17.75
CA GLU A 325 3.89 -8.97 -18.04
C GLU A 325 4.42 -10.33 -17.54
N THR A 326 3.96 -10.79 -16.37
CA THR A 326 4.38 -12.06 -15.78
C THR A 326 3.94 -13.26 -16.62
N THR A 327 2.68 -13.25 -17.09
CA THR A 327 2.14 -14.28 -17.95
C THR A 327 2.90 -14.35 -19.28
N LEU A 328 3.15 -13.18 -19.90
CA LEU A 328 3.86 -13.12 -21.19
C LEU A 328 5.34 -13.48 -21.08
N GLN A 329 6.02 -13.13 -19.98
CA GLN A 329 7.41 -13.52 -19.70
C GLN A 329 7.60 -15.04 -19.62
N GLY A 330 6.56 -15.75 -19.18
CA GLY A 330 6.56 -17.22 -19.14
C GLY A 330 6.37 -17.89 -20.50
N LEU A 331 6.18 -17.13 -21.58
CA LEU A 331 5.98 -17.67 -22.94
C LEU A 331 7.29 -17.64 -23.74
N ASP A 332 7.61 -18.75 -24.35
CA ASP A 332 8.84 -18.92 -25.15
C ASP A 332 8.63 -18.51 -26.63
N TYR A 333 8.07 -17.31 -26.83
CA TYR A 333 7.86 -16.73 -28.16
C TYR A 333 8.58 -15.38 -28.25
N PRO A 334 9.31 -15.10 -29.37
CA PRO A 334 9.95 -13.78 -29.55
C PRO A 334 8.97 -12.62 -29.48
N GLU A 335 7.75 -12.81 -29.99
CA GLU A 335 6.68 -11.81 -29.98
C GLU A 335 6.20 -11.48 -28.57
N ALA A 336 6.20 -12.47 -27.67
CA ALA A 336 5.85 -12.25 -26.27
C ALA A 336 6.85 -11.30 -25.59
N LYS A 337 8.14 -11.37 -25.92
CA LYS A 337 9.16 -10.46 -25.41
C LYS A 337 8.92 -9.01 -25.84
N LEU A 338 8.53 -8.80 -27.11
CA LEU A 338 8.17 -7.46 -27.61
C LEU A 338 6.93 -6.92 -26.91
N LEU A 339 5.93 -7.77 -26.67
CA LEU A 339 4.72 -7.39 -25.92
C LEU A 339 5.05 -7.01 -24.48
N VAL A 340 5.91 -7.77 -23.80
CA VAL A 340 6.37 -7.46 -22.42
C VAL A 340 7.05 -6.10 -22.39
N GLU A 341 7.95 -5.84 -23.34
CA GLU A 341 8.65 -4.56 -23.41
C GLU A 341 7.68 -3.41 -23.65
N TYR A 342 6.75 -3.55 -24.62
CA TYR A 342 5.74 -2.55 -24.92
C TYR A 342 4.89 -2.20 -23.68
N LEU A 343 4.36 -3.23 -22.99
CA LEU A 343 3.54 -3.03 -21.79
C LEU A 343 4.33 -2.43 -20.62
N THR A 344 5.61 -2.77 -20.53
CA THR A 344 6.50 -2.18 -19.50
C THR A 344 6.71 -0.69 -19.79
N VAL A 345 6.99 -0.30 -21.03
CA VAL A 345 7.16 1.10 -21.43
C VAL A 345 5.84 1.87 -21.21
N GLU A 346 4.71 1.31 -21.64
CA GLU A 346 3.37 1.91 -21.39
C GLU A 346 3.11 2.15 -19.91
N LYS A 347 3.45 1.17 -19.05
CA LYS A 347 3.33 1.30 -17.60
C LYS A 347 4.20 2.42 -17.03
N ARG A 348 5.44 2.59 -17.52
CA ARG A 348 6.32 3.68 -17.10
C ARG A 348 5.78 5.05 -17.54
N LEU A 349 5.30 5.18 -18.76
CA LEU A 349 4.62 6.41 -19.21
C LEU A 349 3.38 6.72 -18.37
N GLY A 350 2.59 5.68 -18.03
CA GLY A 350 1.45 5.82 -17.10
C GLY A 350 1.85 6.36 -15.73
N GLN A 351 2.99 5.90 -15.18
CA GLN A 351 3.52 6.38 -13.89
C GLN A 351 4.07 7.80 -13.98
N LEU A 352 4.78 8.15 -15.07
CA LEU A 352 5.46 9.43 -15.23
C LEU A 352 4.49 10.57 -15.58
N CYS A 353 3.62 10.40 -16.60
CA CYS A 353 2.85 11.51 -17.16
C CYS A 353 1.40 11.21 -17.58
N GLU A 354 1.05 9.99 -17.97
CA GLU A 354 -0.25 9.73 -18.61
C GLU A 354 -1.35 9.36 -17.60
N GLY A 355 -1.02 8.55 -16.57
CA GLY A 355 -1.98 8.09 -15.57
C GLY A 355 -2.64 9.23 -14.79
N LYS A 356 -3.80 8.94 -14.17
CA LYS A 356 -4.49 9.89 -13.30
C LYS A 356 -3.61 10.34 -12.12
N GLU A 357 -2.84 9.41 -11.56
CA GLU A 357 -1.94 9.62 -10.43
C GLU A 357 -0.46 9.70 -10.88
N ALA A 358 -0.23 10.12 -12.13
CA ALA A 358 1.12 10.27 -12.67
C ALA A 358 1.95 11.27 -11.87
N TRP A 359 3.25 11.00 -11.72
CA TRP A 359 4.14 11.79 -10.85
C TRP A 359 4.17 13.26 -11.23
N LEU A 360 4.26 13.60 -12.54
CA LEU A 360 4.22 14.99 -12.99
C LEU A 360 2.89 15.68 -12.72
N LYS A 361 1.76 14.95 -12.69
CA LYS A 361 0.44 15.50 -12.35
C LYS A 361 0.25 15.71 -10.85
N ARG A 362 1.07 15.05 -10.04
CA ARG A 362 1.05 15.11 -8.57
C ARG A 362 2.20 15.93 -7.99
N LEU A 363 2.99 16.55 -8.86
CA LEU A 363 4.06 17.44 -8.45
C LEU A 363 3.48 18.70 -7.79
N GLY A 364 3.90 18.98 -6.57
CA GLY A 364 3.53 20.17 -5.83
C GLY A 364 4.25 21.44 -6.35
N PRO A 365 3.79 22.63 -5.96
CA PRO A 365 4.43 23.90 -6.34
C PRO A 365 5.85 24.05 -5.76
N ASP A 366 6.18 23.28 -4.73
CA ASP A 366 7.49 23.19 -4.11
C ASP A 366 8.45 22.21 -4.83
N GLY A 367 8.02 21.63 -5.95
CA GLY A 367 8.78 20.65 -6.71
C GLY A 367 8.84 19.25 -6.05
N ARG A 368 7.96 18.97 -5.10
CA ARG A 368 7.92 17.71 -4.36
C ARG A 368 6.66 16.90 -4.67
N ILE A 369 6.75 15.60 -4.52
CA ILE A 369 5.63 14.67 -4.62
C ILE A 369 5.19 14.29 -3.21
N HIS A 370 3.93 14.61 -2.86
CA HIS A 370 3.34 14.38 -1.55
C HIS A 370 2.43 13.14 -1.59
N GLY A 371 3.05 11.95 -1.60
CA GLY A 371 2.29 10.68 -1.59
C GLY A 371 1.56 10.46 -0.27
N ARG A 372 0.31 10.00 -0.34
CA ARG A 372 -0.49 9.66 0.83
C ARG A 372 -0.22 8.25 1.32
N VAL A 373 -0.15 8.06 2.63
CA VAL A 373 0.13 6.78 3.28
C VAL A 373 -0.95 6.44 4.31
N ASN A 374 -1.54 5.26 4.16
CA ASN A 374 -2.30 4.66 5.25
C ASN A 374 -1.38 3.73 6.03
N THR A 375 -1.05 4.07 7.25
CA THR A 375 -0.09 3.33 8.08
C THR A 375 -0.52 1.90 8.40
N ASN A 376 -1.82 1.57 8.27
CA ASN A 376 -2.41 0.25 8.50
C ASN A 376 -3.36 -0.15 7.36
N GLY A 377 -2.98 0.07 6.11
CA GLY A 377 -3.82 -0.22 4.95
C GLY A 377 -3.94 -1.71 4.60
N ALA A 378 -3.02 -2.55 5.07
CA ALA A 378 -3.05 -3.99 4.84
C ALA A 378 -3.39 -4.77 6.12
N VAL A 379 -4.00 -5.94 5.98
CA VAL A 379 -4.32 -6.84 7.12
C VAL A 379 -3.08 -7.31 7.89
N THR A 380 -1.90 -7.21 7.29
CA THR A 380 -0.60 -7.49 7.90
C THR A 380 -0.07 -6.32 8.73
N GLY A 381 -0.74 -5.16 8.74
CA GLY A 381 -0.24 -3.93 9.34
C GLY A 381 0.81 -3.21 8.49
N ARG A 382 1.08 -3.66 7.25
CA ARG A 382 1.91 -2.90 6.30
C ARG A 382 1.23 -1.60 5.89
N MET A 383 2.03 -0.59 5.64
CA MET A 383 1.58 0.67 5.05
C MET A 383 1.11 0.46 3.62
N THR A 384 0.12 1.24 3.18
CA THR A 384 -0.30 1.32 1.78
C THR A 384 -0.24 2.74 1.29
N HIS A 385 0.13 2.91 0.04
CA HIS A 385 0.40 4.20 -0.58
C HIS A 385 -0.65 4.54 -1.64
N SER A 386 -0.92 5.83 -1.78
CA SER A 386 -1.86 6.36 -2.80
C SER A 386 -1.51 7.80 -3.14
N THR A 387 -1.96 8.28 -4.24
CA THR A 387 -1.98 9.70 -4.68
C THR A 387 -0.61 10.41 -4.63
N PRO A 388 0.45 9.91 -5.27
CA PRO A 388 0.57 8.67 -6.01
C PRO A 388 1.01 7.49 -5.13
N ASN A 389 0.92 6.27 -5.66
CA ASN A 389 1.43 5.09 -4.95
C ASN A 389 2.96 4.99 -5.08
N MET A 390 3.68 5.54 -4.10
CA MET A 390 5.15 5.55 -4.06
C MET A 390 5.76 4.14 -3.92
N ALA A 391 5.02 3.19 -3.35
CA ALA A 391 5.48 1.79 -3.25
C ALA A 391 5.51 1.06 -4.61
N GLN A 392 4.98 1.67 -5.68
CA GLN A 392 5.04 1.15 -7.04
C GLN A 392 6.16 1.76 -7.89
N VAL A 393 7.00 2.61 -7.34
CA VAL A 393 8.24 3.04 -8.01
C VAL A 393 9.06 1.79 -8.31
N PRO A 394 9.45 1.55 -9.58
CA PRO A 394 10.06 0.27 -9.97
C PRO A 394 11.40 0.03 -9.28
N ALA A 395 11.69 -1.22 -8.94
CA ALA A 395 12.98 -1.60 -8.40
C ALA A 395 14.11 -1.34 -9.41
N SER A 396 15.30 -0.98 -8.93
CA SER A 396 16.47 -0.62 -9.78
C SER A 396 16.84 -1.69 -10.82
N LYS A 397 16.58 -2.96 -10.52
CA LYS A 397 16.83 -4.10 -11.46
C LYS A 397 15.72 -4.27 -12.52
N SER A 398 14.60 -3.59 -12.37
CA SER A 398 13.52 -3.63 -13.37
C SER A 398 13.86 -2.76 -14.57
N PRO A 399 13.32 -3.05 -15.78
CA PRO A 399 13.52 -2.15 -16.92
C PRO A 399 13.08 -0.72 -16.58
N TYR A 400 13.96 0.23 -16.85
CA TYR A 400 13.83 1.67 -16.51
C TYR A 400 13.68 1.94 -15.01
N GLY A 401 14.01 0.98 -14.15
CA GLY A 401 13.83 1.14 -12.70
C GLY A 401 14.82 2.12 -12.10
N LYS A 402 16.09 2.01 -12.49
CA LYS A 402 17.15 2.93 -12.03
C LYS A 402 16.86 4.36 -12.47
N GLU A 403 16.49 4.55 -13.73
CA GLU A 403 16.13 5.86 -14.29
C GLU A 403 14.94 6.47 -13.56
N CYS A 404 13.90 5.68 -13.28
CA CYS A 404 12.73 6.14 -12.53
C CYS A 404 13.08 6.52 -11.08
N ARG A 405 13.91 5.73 -10.38
CA ARG A 405 14.35 6.05 -9.02
C ARG A 405 15.25 7.27 -8.98
N SER A 406 16.12 7.47 -9.98
CA SER A 406 17.02 8.62 -10.06
C SER A 406 16.28 9.95 -10.24
N LEU A 407 14.98 9.95 -10.54
CA LEU A 407 14.15 11.17 -10.56
C LEU A 407 13.81 11.70 -9.17
N PHE A 408 13.94 10.88 -8.13
CA PHE A 408 13.70 11.27 -6.74
C PHE A 408 15.03 11.69 -6.11
N ILE A 409 15.19 12.99 -5.93
CA ILE A 409 16.45 13.65 -5.60
C ILE A 409 16.39 14.39 -4.26
N VAL A 410 17.47 15.02 -3.85
CA VAL A 410 17.55 15.83 -2.63
C VAL A 410 17.92 17.28 -2.92
N ARG A 411 17.71 18.16 -1.95
CA ARG A 411 18.15 19.58 -2.01
C ARG A 411 19.66 19.69 -2.03
N LYS A 412 20.17 20.79 -2.57
CA LYS A 412 21.60 21.13 -2.50
C LYS A 412 22.10 21.21 -1.04
N GLY A 413 23.20 20.57 -0.75
CA GLY A 413 23.79 20.47 0.62
C GLY A 413 23.20 19.34 1.46
N PHE A 414 22.37 18.48 0.84
CA PHE A 414 21.82 17.29 1.45
C PHE A 414 22.23 16.04 0.68
N LYS A 415 22.12 14.90 1.32
CA LYS A 415 22.24 13.56 0.73
C LYS A 415 20.97 12.78 0.98
N LEU A 416 20.67 11.88 0.08
CA LEU A 416 19.67 10.85 0.31
C LEU A 416 20.34 9.69 1.04
N VAL A 417 19.75 9.28 2.15
CA VAL A 417 20.17 8.11 2.91
C VAL A 417 19.04 7.08 2.81
N GLY A 418 19.32 5.99 2.11
CA GLY A 418 18.41 4.85 1.99
C GLY A 418 18.82 3.77 2.98
N CYS A 419 17.87 3.31 3.79
CA CYS A 419 18.10 2.23 4.75
C CYS A 419 17.15 1.07 4.46
N ASP A 420 17.66 -0.17 4.48
CA ASP A 420 16.94 -1.40 4.20
C ASP A 420 17.19 -2.45 5.29
N ALA A 421 16.16 -3.24 5.61
CA ALA A 421 16.33 -4.35 6.56
C ALA A 421 16.82 -5.60 5.87
N GLU A 422 18.00 -6.09 6.28
CA GLU A 422 18.60 -7.28 5.71
C GLU A 422 17.76 -8.55 5.93
N GLY A 423 17.20 -9.10 4.84
CA GLY A 423 16.53 -10.38 4.84
C GLY A 423 15.41 -10.50 5.88
N LEU A 424 14.65 -9.42 6.06
CA LEU A 424 13.65 -9.25 7.12
C LEU A 424 12.72 -10.45 7.28
N GLU A 425 12.11 -10.94 6.18
CA GLU A 425 11.20 -12.09 6.23
C GLU A 425 11.89 -13.39 6.67
N LEU A 426 13.15 -13.62 6.27
CA LEU A 426 13.90 -14.81 6.71
C LEU A 426 14.30 -14.70 8.17
N ARG A 427 14.63 -13.51 8.65
CA ARG A 427 14.93 -13.29 10.07
C ARG A 427 13.68 -13.46 10.93
N MET A 428 12.52 -12.99 10.46
CA MET A 428 11.22 -13.26 11.09
C MET A 428 10.91 -14.76 11.08
N LEU A 429 11.16 -15.45 9.97
CA LEU A 429 11.00 -16.90 9.92
C LEU A 429 11.92 -17.58 10.94
N GLY A 430 13.19 -17.18 11.03
CA GLY A 430 14.17 -17.67 12.01
C GLY A 430 13.67 -17.50 13.45
N HIS A 431 13.13 -16.33 13.79
CA HIS A 431 12.51 -16.08 15.08
C HIS A 431 11.43 -17.11 15.42
N TYR A 432 10.48 -17.36 14.52
CA TYR A 432 9.38 -18.28 14.77
C TYR A 432 9.79 -19.75 14.72
N LEU A 433 10.84 -20.12 13.95
CA LEU A 433 11.38 -21.48 13.88
C LEU A 433 12.19 -21.84 15.13
N HIS A 434 12.81 -20.88 15.79
CA HIS A 434 13.74 -21.07 16.91
C HIS A 434 13.23 -22.05 17.97
N ARG A 435 11.95 -21.98 18.31
CA ARG A 435 11.31 -22.88 19.28
C ARG A 435 11.24 -24.34 18.84
N TYR A 436 11.45 -24.66 17.56
CA TYR A 436 11.35 -25.99 16.98
C TYR A 436 12.71 -26.57 16.56
N ASP A 437 13.69 -25.70 16.24
CA ASP A 437 15.01 -26.08 15.74
C ASP A 437 16.16 -25.57 16.61
N GLN A 438 15.84 -24.98 17.76
CA GLN A 438 16.82 -24.42 18.72
C GLN A 438 17.78 -23.40 18.07
N GLY A 439 17.31 -22.74 17.01
CA GLY A 439 18.04 -21.68 16.33
C GLY A 439 18.92 -22.13 15.16
N ALA A 440 18.83 -23.37 14.72
CA ALA A 440 19.63 -23.86 13.58
C ALA A 440 19.39 -23.06 12.30
N PHE A 441 18.13 -22.73 11.98
CA PHE A 441 17.81 -21.89 10.84
C PHE A 441 18.32 -20.46 11.04
N THR A 442 18.12 -19.89 12.24
CA THR A 442 18.66 -18.56 12.60
C THR A 442 20.17 -18.50 12.37
N TYR A 443 20.92 -19.52 12.81
CA TYR A 443 22.35 -19.58 12.60
C TYR A 443 22.73 -19.52 11.11
N SER A 444 22.02 -20.25 10.26
CA SER A 444 22.26 -20.24 8.80
C SER A 444 21.92 -18.91 8.12
N VAL A 445 20.97 -18.15 8.68
CA VAL A 445 20.60 -16.81 8.17
C VAL A 445 21.63 -15.76 8.58
N VAL A 446 22.08 -15.79 9.85
CA VAL A 446 22.93 -14.74 10.43
C VAL A 446 24.42 -15.01 10.18
N ASN A 447 24.86 -16.27 10.35
CA ASN A 447 26.27 -16.66 10.30
C ASN A 447 26.62 -17.51 9.08
N GLY A 448 25.66 -17.75 8.20
CA GLY A 448 25.85 -18.58 7.01
C GLY A 448 26.79 -17.93 6.00
N ASP A 449 27.77 -18.71 5.52
CA ASP A 449 28.77 -18.30 4.54
C ASP A 449 28.42 -18.86 3.16
N LYS A 450 28.25 -17.99 2.17
CA LYS A 450 27.94 -18.39 0.78
C LYS A 450 29.06 -19.23 0.16
N ALA A 451 30.34 -18.89 0.46
CA ALA A 451 31.49 -19.59 -0.11
C ALA A 451 31.62 -21.00 0.47
N LYS A 452 31.23 -21.19 1.73
CA LYS A 452 31.21 -22.49 2.41
C LYS A 452 29.91 -23.26 2.21
N GLY A 453 28.90 -22.63 1.57
CA GLY A 453 27.60 -23.24 1.31
C GLY A 453 26.80 -23.55 2.57
N THR A 454 26.95 -22.74 3.62
CA THR A 454 26.27 -22.86 4.92
C THR A 454 25.16 -21.83 5.12
N ASP A 455 24.99 -20.91 4.16
CA ASP A 455 23.91 -19.93 4.19
C ASP A 455 22.53 -20.56 3.90
N ALA A 456 21.48 -19.97 4.42
CA ALA A 456 20.13 -20.51 4.36
C ALA A 456 19.66 -20.81 2.92
N HIS A 457 20.01 -19.97 1.92
CA HIS A 457 19.60 -20.21 0.54
C HIS A 457 20.33 -21.40 -0.09
N THR A 458 21.62 -21.58 0.18
CA THR A 458 22.38 -22.74 -0.30
C THR A 458 21.90 -24.03 0.38
N ILE A 459 21.56 -24.00 1.66
CA ILE A 459 20.94 -25.13 2.34
C ILE A 459 19.61 -25.48 1.69
N ASN A 460 18.71 -24.51 1.47
CA ASN A 460 17.43 -24.71 0.80
C ASN A 460 17.59 -25.22 -0.64
N MET A 461 18.61 -24.74 -1.39
CA MET A 461 18.95 -25.24 -2.73
C MET A 461 19.22 -26.74 -2.71
N LYS A 462 20.06 -27.21 -1.78
CA LYS A 462 20.39 -28.63 -1.62
C LYS A 462 19.17 -29.47 -1.25
N ILE A 463 18.33 -28.99 -0.31
CA ILE A 463 17.12 -29.68 0.16
C ILE A 463 16.11 -29.85 -0.99
N VAL A 464 15.82 -28.78 -1.72
CA VAL A 464 14.84 -28.80 -2.81
C VAL A 464 15.40 -29.48 -4.07
N ARG A 465 16.74 -29.54 -4.19
CA ARG A 465 17.50 -30.02 -5.37
C ARG A 465 17.36 -29.07 -6.55
N LEU A 466 17.61 -27.79 -6.29
CA LEU A 466 17.71 -26.75 -7.31
C LEU A 466 19.15 -26.64 -7.81
N ASN A 467 19.33 -26.13 -9.03
CA ASN A 467 20.64 -25.97 -9.65
C ASN A 467 21.32 -24.68 -9.17
N THR A 468 20.53 -23.63 -8.85
CA THR A 468 21.05 -22.31 -8.50
C THR A 468 20.56 -21.83 -7.13
N ARG A 469 21.41 -21.04 -6.44
CA ARG A 469 21.08 -20.38 -5.19
C ARG A 469 19.97 -19.32 -5.37
N ASP A 470 19.94 -18.65 -6.49
CA ASP A 470 18.93 -17.63 -6.80
C ASP A 470 17.55 -18.22 -6.99
N ALA A 471 17.46 -19.38 -7.63
CA ALA A 471 16.21 -20.14 -7.70
C ALA A 471 15.77 -20.58 -6.29
N ALA A 472 16.69 -20.99 -5.41
CA ALA A 472 16.35 -21.33 -4.02
C ALA A 472 15.86 -20.12 -3.22
N LYS A 473 16.46 -18.92 -3.44
CA LYS A 473 15.96 -17.67 -2.88
C LYS A 473 14.52 -17.41 -3.35
N THR A 474 14.30 -17.44 -4.65
CA THR A 474 12.96 -17.24 -5.25
C THR A 474 11.95 -18.28 -4.72
N PHE A 475 12.36 -19.53 -4.62
CA PHE A 475 11.51 -20.63 -4.16
C PHE A 475 11.06 -20.45 -2.71
N ILE A 476 12.00 -20.15 -1.79
CA ILE A 476 11.65 -20.03 -0.36
C ILE A 476 10.70 -18.83 -0.13
N TYR A 477 10.93 -17.70 -0.79
CA TYR A 477 10.02 -16.56 -0.70
C TYR A 477 8.64 -16.89 -1.29
N ALA A 478 8.58 -17.52 -2.46
CA ALA A 478 7.31 -17.95 -3.04
C ALA A 478 6.55 -18.92 -2.12
N LEU A 479 7.26 -19.87 -1.51
CA LEU A 479 6.69 -20.81 -0.56
C LEU A 479 6.11 -20.11 0.69
N ILE A 480 6.87 -19.21 1.29
CA ILE A 480 6.47 -18.43 2.46
C ILE A 480 5.25 -17.55 2.12
N TYR A 481 5.20 -16.99 0.92
CA TYR A 481 4.08 -16.17 0.42
C TYR A 481 2.86 -17.00 0.01
N GLY A 482 2.91 -18.33 0.22
CA GLY A 482 1.76 -19.20 0.00
C GLY A 482 1.53 -19.60 -1.45
N ALA A 483 2.56 -19.51 -2.31
CA ALA A 483 2.47 -19.92 -3.71
C ALA A 483 1.92 -21.35 -3.84
N GLY A 484 1.01 -21.54 -4.82
CA GLY A 484 0.49 -22.86 -5.17
C GLY A 484 1.55 -23.74 -5.85
N ASN A 485 1.26 -25.04 -5.96
CA ASN A 485 2.21 -26.01 -6.52
C ASN A 485 2.60 -25.66 -7.98
N MET A 486 1.69 -25.11 -8.78
CA MET A 486 2.02 -24.67 -10.16
C MET A 486 3.16 -23.66 -10.15
N LYS A 487 3.05 -22.58 -9.36
CA LYS A 487 4.09 -21.55 -9.29
C LYS A 487 5.42 -22.09 -8.76
N LEU A 488 5.38 -22.94 -7.74
CA LEU A 488 6.61 -23.59 -7.22
C LEU A 488 7.25 -24.51 -8.26
N GLY A 489 6.44 -25.23 -9.04
CA GLY A 489 6.93 -26.07 -10.12
C GLY A 489 7.53 -25.29 -11.26
N THR A 490 6.95 -24.14 -11.61
CA THR A 490 7.52 -23.21 -12.59
C THR A 490 8.90 -22.72 -12.15
N ILE A 491 9.08 -22.31 -10.88
CA ILE A 491 10.39 -21.87 -10.37
C ILE A 491 11.43 -22.99 -10.48
N VAL A 492 11.05 -24.23 -10.18
CA VAL A 492 11.96 -25.39 -10.32
C VAL A 492 12.28 -25.67 -11.79
N TYR A 493 11.30 -25.54 -12.70
CA TYR A 493 11.48 -25.71 -14.13
C TYR A 493 12.36 -24.60 -14.73
N ASP A 494 12.17 -23.36 -14.32
CA ASP A 494 12.97 -22.21 -14.78
C ASP A 494 14.46 -22.35 -14.42
N ASP A 495 14.75 -23.07 -13.34
CA ASP A 495 16.10 -23.39 -12.87
C ASP A 495 16.72 -24.62 -13.59
N TYR A 496 16.00 -25.30 -14.46
CA TYR A 496 16.52 -26.45 -15.22
C TYR A 496 17.61 -26.03 -16.20
N THR A 497 18.64 -26.86 -16.33
CA THR A 497 19.60 -26.78 -17.44
C THR A 497 18.91 -27.11 -18.76
N ASP A 498 19.52 -26.73 -19.90
CA ASP A 498 18.96 -27.01 -21.24
C ASP A 498 18.69 -28.50 -21.42
N ALA A 499 19.61 -29.36 -21.01
CA ALA A 499 19.43 -30.81 -21.09
C ALA A 499 18.25 -31.32 -20.20
N GLN A 500 18.00 -30.69 -19.04
CA GLN A 500 16.83 -31.02 -18.23
C GLN A 500 15.53 -30.54 -18.87
N ARG A 501 15.54 -29.34 -19.49
CA ARG A 501 14.39 -28.79 -20.22
C ARG A 501 14.02 -29.65 -21.41
N GLU A 502 15.01 -30.06 -22.23
CA GLU A 502 14.79 -30.97 -23.37
C GLU A 502 14.13 -32.28 -22.93
N ARG A 503 14.66 -32.94 -21.90
CA ARG A 503 14.06 -34.17 -21.33
C ARG A 503 12.65 -33.95 -20.84
N PHE A 504 12.41 -32.81 -20.18
CA PHE A 504 11.07 -32.46 -19.69
C PHE A 504 10.09 -32.24 -20.83
N HIS A 505 10.51 -31.50 -21.90
CA HIS A 505 9.70 -31.26 -23.09
C HIS A 505 9.39 -32.55 -23.89
N ALA A 506 10.38 -33.43 -24.02
CA ALA A 506 10.18 -34.73 -24.69
C ALA A 506 9.15 -35.60 -23.96
N LYS A 507 9.11 -35.51 -22.64
CA LYS A 507 8.19 -36.32 -21.82
C LYS A 507 6.81 -35.67 -21.64
N TYR A 508 6.74 -34.35 -21.64
CA TYR A 508 5.52 -33.58 -21.37
C TYR A 508 5.33 -32.52 -22.45
N PRO A 509 4.58 -32.83 -23.54
CA PRO A 509 4.26 -31.86 -24.59
C PRO A 509 3.44 -30.68 -24.03
N VAL A 510 3.39 -29.57 -24.79
CA VAL A 510 2.64 -28.36 -24.40
C VAL A 510 1.15 -28.70 -24.22
N GLY A 511 0.52 -28.11 -23.21
CA GLY A 511 -0.88 -28.33 -22.84
C GLY A 511 -1.03 -28.94 -21.43
N ASP A 512 -2.20 -29.49 -21.15
CA ASP A 512 -2.61 -29.98 -19.80
C ASP A 512 -1.60 -30.95 -19.17
N ALA A 513 -0.94 -31.80 -19.99
CA ALA A 513 0.07 -32.74 -19.51
C ALA A 513 1.29 -32.02 -18.91
N ARG A 514 1.72 -30.92 -19.51
CA ARG A 514 2.83 -30.09 -19.01
C ARG A 514 2.44 -29.36 -17.72
N ASP A 515 1.25 -28.80 -17.68
CA ASP A 515 0.72 -28.09 -16.50
C ASP A 515 0.62 -29.04 -15.31
N GLU A 516 0.13 -30.26 -15.53
CA GLU A 516 0.04 -31.26 -14.49
C GLU A 516 1.45 -31.73 -14.03
N ALA A 517 2.41 -31.83 -14.97
CA ALA A 517 3.80 -32.15 -14.63
C ALA A 517 4.45 -31.03 -13.78
N LEU A 518 4.21 -29.76 -14.10
CA LEU A 518 4.68 -28.62 -13.31
C LEU A 518 4.05 -28.63 -11.91
N LYS A 519 2.74 -28.89 -11.77
CA LYS A 519 2.09 -29.03 -10.46
C LYS A 519 2.70 -30.15 -9.62
N ARG A 520 2.99 -31.31 -10.25
CA ARG A 520 3.67 -32.45 -9.57
C ARG A 520 5.08 -32.08 -9.14
N LEU A 521 5.84 -31.35 -10.00
CA LEU A 521 7.17 -30.89 -9.69
C LEU A 521 7.18 -29.97 -8.47
N GLY A 522 6.26 -28.99 -8.44
CA GLY A 522 6.10 -28.11 -7.28
C GLY A 522 5.64 -28.80 -6.02
N SER A 523 4.74 -29.80 -6.12
CA SER A 523 4.33 -30.63 -5.00
C SER A 523 5.50 -31.42 -4.42
N LEU A 524 6.36 -31.98 -5.26
CA LEU A 524 7.56 -32.70 -4.85
C LEU A 524 8.56 -31.75 -4.16
N ALA A 525 8.79 -30.58 -4.74
CA ALA A 525 9.69 -29.57 -4.17
C ALA A 525 9.20 -29.09 -2.80
N ARG A 526 7.89 -28.82 -2.66
CA ARG A 526 7.25 -28.49 -1.37
C ARG A 526 7.43 -29.61 -0.34
N ARG A 527 7.25 -30.86 -0.73
CA ARG A 527 7.44 -31.99 0.17
C ARG A 527 8.89 -32.07 0.64
N ARG A 528 9.87 -31.95 -0.28
CA ARG A 528 11.31 -31.96 0.07
C ARG A 528 11.68 -30.90 1.08
N ILE A 529 11.21 -29.66 0.90
CA ILE A 529 11.54 -28.59 1.85
C ILE A 529 10.86 -28.80 3.21
N MET A 530 9.64 -29.34 3.25
CA MET A 530 8.96 -29.63 4.52
C MET A 530 9.60 -30.82 5.26
N GLU A 531 10.11 -31.83 4.55
CA GLU A 531 10.86 -32.95 5.11
C GLU A 531 12.28 -32.52 5.56
N GLY A 532 12.95 -31.67 4.76
CA GLY A 532 14.30 -31.16 5.06
C GLY A 532 14.36 -30.06 6.13
N LEU A 533 13.24 -29.39 6.37
CA LEU A 533 13.04 -28.41 7.45
C LEU A 533 11.82 -28.77 8.31
N PRO A 534 11.90 -29.79 9.18
CA PRO A 534 10.76 -30.21 9.99
C PRO A 534 10.17 -29.11 10.88
N ALA A 535 11.01 -28.17 11.31
CA ALA A 535 10.57 -27.00 12.07
C ALA A 535 9.59 -26.12 11.27
N LEU A 536 9.81 -25.96 9.96
CA LEU A 536 8.93 -25.19 9.07
C LEU A 536 7.57 -25.90 8.90
N ALA A 537 7.57 -27.22 8.79
CA ALA A 537 6.34 -28.01 8.73
C ALA A 537 5.50 -27.84 10.00
N LYS A 538 6.13 -27.99 11.19
CA LYS A 538 5.48 -27.79 12.50
C LYS A 538 4.95 -26.38 12.68
N LEU A 539 5.74 -25.36 12.34
CA LEU A 539 5.30 -23.95 12.39
C LEU A 539 4.09 -23.72 11.50
N THR A 540 4.14 -24.21 10.25
CA THR A 540 3.04 -24.04 9.27
C THR A 540 1.76 -24.69 9.79
N GLU A 541 1.84 -25.90 10.32
CA GLU A 541 0.69 -26.62 10.89
C GLU A 541 0.10 -25.86 12.08
N MET A 542 0.95 -25.42 13.01
CA MET A 542 0.49 -24.71 14.20
C MET A 542 -0.15 -23.35 13.87
N VAL A 543 0.44 -22.60 12.95
CA VAL A 543 -0.13 -21.31 12.51
C VAL A 543 -1.47 -21.52 11.82
N LYS A 544 -1.59 -22.52 10.93
CA LYS A 544 -2.88 -22.89 10.31
C LYS A 544 -3.92 -23.33 11.34
N GLY A 545 -3.50 -24.11 12.34
CA GLY A 545 -4.38 -24.53 13.43
C GLY A 545 -4.96 -23.35 14.21
N LYS A 546 -4.10 -22.40 14.59
CA LYS A 546 -4.53 -21.17 15.26
C LYS A 546 -5.39 -20.27 14.39
N ALA A 547 -5.11 -20.21 13.09
CA ALA A 547 -5.82 -19.37 12.12
C ALA A 547 -7.28 -19.79 11.89
N LYS A 548 -7.68 -21.01 12.24
CA LYS A 548 -9.08 -21.49 12.14
C LYS A 548 -10.08 -20.65 12.93
N ARG A 549 -9.64 -19.91 13.95
CA ARG A 549 -10.48 -18.97 14.72
C ARG A 549 -10.72 -17.61 14.02
N GLY A 550 -10.21 -17.44 12.78
CA GLY A 550 -10.34 -16.23 11.98
C GLY A 550 -9.21 -15.21 12.17
N TYR A 551 -8.33 -15.37 13.15
CA TYR A 551 -7.17 -14.50 13.37
C TYR A 551 -6.00 -15.25 14.02
N ILE A 552 -4.81 -14.64 13.93
CA ILE A 552 -3.60 -15.02 14.69
C ILE A 552 -3.05 -13.80 15.42
N LEU A 553 -2.21 -14.01 16.42
CA LEU A 553 -1.53 -12.90 17.12
C LEU A 553 -0.26 -12.51 16.38
N GLY A 554 -0.11 -11.21 16.12
CA GLY A 554 1.10 -10.59 15.60
C GLY A 554 2.21 -10.50 16.64
N LEU A 555 3.34 -9.89 16.26
CA LEU A 555 4.52 -9.73 17.10
C LEU A 555 4.22 -8.95 18.39
N ASP A 556 3.42 -7.88 18.30
CA ASP A 556 2.94 -7.04 19.39
C ASP A 556 1.57 -7.48 19.96
N ARG A 557 1.17 -8.73 19.66
CA ARG A 557 -0.09 -9.33 20.09
C ARG A 557 -1.37 -8.77 19.47
N ARG A 558 -1.28 -7.86 18.47
CA ARG A 558 -2.45 -7.46 17.68
C ARG A 558 -3.10 -8.63 16.98
N HIS A 559 -4.40 -8.54 16.69
CA HIS A 559 -5.11 -9.57 15.96
C HIS A 559 -4.94 -9.38 14.45
N LEU A 560 -4.28 -10.33 13.82
CA LEU A 560 -4.10 -10.38 12.36
C LEU A 560 -5.24 -11.20 11.77
N ILE A 561 -6.12 -10.55 11.02
CA ILE A 561 -7.28 -11.20 10.40
C ILE A 561 -6.81 -12.12 9.27
N ILE A 562 -7.30 -13.36 9.27
CA ILE A 562 -6.93 -14.38 8.30
C ILE A 562 -8.04 -14.56 7.25
N ARG A 563 -7.75 -14.21 6.02
CA ARG A 563 -8.65 -14.39 4.86
C ARG A 563 -8.51 -15.78 4.23
N SER A 564 -7.33 -16.41 4.35
CA SER A 564 -7.03 -17.74 3.81
C SER A 564 -6.05 -18.48 4.73
N LEU A 565 -6.37 -19.73 5.08
CA LEU A 565 -5.49 -20.56 5.90
C LEU A 565 -4.11 -20.79 5.26
N ASN A 566 -4.06 -20.82 3.92
CA ASN A 566 -2.79 -20.99 3.20
C ASN A 566 -1.88 -19.76 3.28
N ALA A 567 -2.46 -18.57 3.45
CA ALA A 567 -1.72 -17.31 3.60
C ALA A 567 -1.36 -17.01 5.07
N SER A 568 -1.77 -17.82 6.04
CA SER A 568 -1.62 -17.49 7.47
C SER A 568 -0.16 -17.34 7.92
N LEU A 569 0.75 -18.18 7.42
CA LEU A 569 2.18 -18.04 7.70
C LEU A 569 2.74 -16.75 7.10
N ASN A 570 2.40 -16.45 5.84
CA ASN A 570 2.78 -15.20 5.20
C ASN A 570 2.28 -13.98 5.98
N THR A 571 1.01 -14.01 6.42
CA THR A 571 0.42 -12.92 7.22
C THR A 571 1.22 -12.71 8.51
N LEU A 572 1.63 -13.79 9.19
CA LEU A 572 2.44 -13.72 10.41
C LEU A 572 3.80 -13.07 10.17
N LEU A 573 4.53 -13.53 9.15
CA LEU A 573 5.90 -13.07 8.85
C LEU A 573 5.91 -11.62 8.35
N GLN A 574 5.03 -11.29 7.42
CA GLN A 574 4.91 -9.92 6.91
C GLN A 574 4.50 -8.93 8.00
N SER A 575 3.60 -9.33 8.90
CA SER A 575 3.21 -8.49 10.02
C SER A 575 4.37 -8.28 10.99
N GLY A 576 5.12 -9.34 11.31
CA GLY A 576 6.30 -9.22 12.17
C GLY A 576 7.31 -8.21 11.62
N GLY A 577 7.62 -8.31 10.32
CA GLY A 577 8.48 -7.34 9.63
C GLY A 577 7.94 -5.91 9.66
N ALA A 578 6.65 -5.72 9.36
CA ALA A 578 6.03 -4.40 9.35
C ALA A 578 6.06 -3.73 10.74
N ILE A 579 5.77 -4.49 11.80
CA ILE A 579 5.79 -4.00 13.20
C ILE A 579 7.22 -3.64 13.60
N ALA A 580 8.20 -4.48 13.26
CA ALA A 580 9.61 -4.22 13.57
C ALA A 580 10.12 -2.95 12.85
N MET A 581 9.81 -2.77 11.56
CA MET A 581 10.20 -1.56 10.81
C MET A 581 9.52 -0.29 11.33
N LYS A 582 8.26 -0.36 11.72
CA LYS A 582 7.57 0.75 12.40
C LYS A 582 8.24 1.12 13.71
N ARG A 583 8.66 0.13 14.50
CA ARG A 583 9.41 0.38 15.74
C ARG A 583 10.77 0.99 15.45
N ALA A 584 11.50 0.48 14.44
CA ALA A 584 12.78 1.04 14.02
C ALA A 584 12.65 2.52 13.59
N LEU A 585 11.61 2.86 12.82
CA LEU A 585 11.30 4.24 12.41
C LEU A 585 11.13 5.16 13.63
N VAL A 586 10.36 4.72 14.64
CA VAL A 586 10.13 5.50 15.87
C VAL A 586 11.41 5.65 16.69
N ILE A 587 12.21 4.58 16.81
CA ILE A 587 13.50 4.62 17.54
C ILE A 587 14.44 5.60 16.84
N ALA A 588 14.63 5.49 15.53
CA ALA A 588 15.51 6.37 14.76
C ALA A 588 15.08 7.84 14.86
N TYR A 589 13.78 8.13 14.70
CA TYR A 589 13.24 9.47 14.82
C TYR A 589 13.57 10.11 16.19
N HIS A 590 13.34 9.36 17.28
CA HIS A 590 13.64 9.88 18.62
C HIS A 590 15.14 10.04 18.87
N LYS A 591 16.01 9.17 18.31
CA LYS A 591 17.47 9.36 18.39
C LYS A 591 17.92 10.63 17.69
N TYR A 592 17.40 10.93 16.50
CA TYR A 592 17.73 12.17 15.80
C TYR A 592 17.33 13.39 16.59
N LEU A 593 16.10 13.40 17.16
CA LEU A 593 15.65 14.49 18.01
C LEU A 593 16.48 14.62 19.31
N ALA A 594 16.91 13.50 19.91
CA ALA A 594 17.75 13.50 21.11
C ALA A 594 19.16 14.05 20.85
N LEU A 595 19.65 13.97 19.61
CA LEU A 595 20.89 14.64 19.17
C LEU A 595 20.70 16.14 18.88
N GLY A 596 19.49 16.67 19.05
CA GLY A 596 19.17 18.06 18.76
C GLY A 596 18.92 18.33 17.27
N TRP A 597 18.77 17.29 16.44
CA TRP A 597 18.47 17.49 15.01
C TRP A 597 17.03 17.93 14.81
N GLU A 598 16.84 18.87 13.91
CA GLU A 598 15.54 19.44 13.61
C GLU A 598 14.97 18.87 12.33
N TRP A 599 13.68 18.45 12.38
CA TRP A 599 12.93 17.99 11.23
C TRP A 599 12.84 19.06 10.13
N GLY A 600 13.10 18.66 8.90
CA GLY A 600 13.09 19.55 7.73
C GLY A 600 14.34 20.43 7.59
N THR A 601 15.10 20.64 8.66
CA THR A 601 16.37 21.39 8.67
C THR A 601 17.59 20.49 8.57
N ASP A 602 17.66 19.44 9.38
CA ASP A 602 18.78 18.51 9.43
C ASP A 602 18.46 17.17 8.75
N PHE A 603 17.23 16.69 8.94
CA PHE A 603 16.73 15.45 8.34
C PHE A 603 15.24 15.52 8.05
N ALA A 604 14.77 14.71 7.11
CA ALA A 604 13.35 14.42 6.91
C ALA A 604 13.18 13.07 6.20
N PHE A 605 12.21 12.27 6.63
CA PHE A 605 11.83 11.07 5.88
C PHE A 605 11.08 11.46 4.62
N CYS A 606 11.40 10.83 3.49
CA CYS A 606 10.80 11.07 2.19
C CYS A 606 9.80 9.98 1.83
N VAL A 607 10.14 8.72 2.11
CA VAL A 607 9.27 7.59 1.84
C VAL A 607 9.63 6.39 2.71
N ASN A 608 8.61 5.62 3.12
CA ASN A 608 8.73 4.31 3.75
C ASN A 608 8.09 3.27 2.84
N VAL A 609 8.85 2.34 2.28
CA VAL A 609 8.35 1.30 1.36
C VAL A 609 8.74 -0.08 1.89
N HIS A 610 7.79 -0.78 2.51
CA HIS A 610 7.96 -2.13 3.08
C HIS A 610 9.04 -2.20 4.17
N ASP A 611 10.25 -2.57 3.81
CA ASP A 611 11.45 -2.73 4.62
C ASP A 611 12.52 -1.65 4.34
N GLU A 612 12.23 -0.74 3.42
CA GLU A 612 13.09 0.36 2.96
C GLU A 612 12.56 1.71 3.47
N VAL A 613 13.47 2.58 3.91
CA VAL A 613 13.20 3.98 4.27
C VAL A 613 14.19 4.87 3.51
N GLN A 614 13.67 5.92 2.86
CA GLN A 614 14.51 6.96 2.24
C GLN A 614 14.34 8.26 3.00
N MET A 615 15.44 8.92 3.33
CA MET A 615 15.47 10.19 4.05
C MET A 615 16.44 11.19 3.44
N GLU A 616 16.02 12.44 3.37
CA GLU A 616 16.85 13.59 3.02
C GLU A 616 17.57 14.06 4.27
N VAL A 617 18.89 14.08 4.27
CA VAL A 617 19.71 14.41 5.44
C VAL A 617 20.79 15.41 5.04
N ARG A 618 21.08 16.40 5.88
CA ARG A 618 22.22 17.31 5.67
C ARG A 618 23.51 16.49 5.43
N GLU A 619 24.29 16.85 4.42
CA GLU A 619 25.42 16.06 3.95
C GLU A 619 26.40 15.68 5.09
N ALA A 620 26.68 16.62 6.00
CA ALA A 620 27.59 16.37 7.14
C ALA A 620 27.05 15.34 8.16
N LEU A 621 25.76 15.03 8.13
CA LEU A 621 25.07 14.13 9.08
C LEU A 621 24.70 12.79 8.44
N ALA A 622 24.91 12.63 7.13
CA ALA A 622 24.37 11.50 6.36
C ALA A 622 24.89 10.13 6.84
N GLU A 623 26.18 10.00 7.11
CA GLU A 623 26.78 8.77 7.64
C GLU A 623 26.24 8.40 9.01
N GLU A 624 26.14 9.37 9.90
CA GLU A 624 25.60 9.14 11.23
C GLU A 624 24.12 8.77 11.19
N ALA A 625 23.34 9.42 10.33
CA ALA A 625 21.93 9.11 10.12
C ALA A 625 21.73 7.67 9.65
N GLY A 626 22.48 7.23 8.64
CA GLY A 626 22.42 5.88 8.11
C GLY A 626 22.75 4.83 9.17
N ARG A 627 23.87 5.01 9.87
CA ARG A 627 24.31 4.12 10.95
C ARG A 627 23.25 4.03 12.07
N LEU A 628 22.73 5.17 12.53
CA LEU A 628 21.73 5.20 13.59
C LEU A 628 20.39 4.53 13.17
N PHE A 629 20.01 4.66 11.90
CA PHE A 629 18.81 3.97 11.42
C PHE A 629 19.02 2.44 11.34
N ALA A 630 20.17 2.01 10.79
CA ALA A 630 20.53 0.59 10.74
C ALA A 630 20.57 -0.03 12.16
N ASP A 631 21.18 0.66 13.12
CA ASP A 631 21.18 0.28 14.54
C ASP A 631 19.75 0.22 15.10
N SER A 632 18.84 1.13 14.70
CA SER A 632 17.45 1.15 15.16
C SER A 632 16.65 -0.05 14.66
N ILE A 633 17.00 -0.61 13.49
CA ILE A 633 16.41 -1.89 13.01
C ILE A 633 16.80 -3.03 13.96
N ARG A 634 18.08 -3.12 14.36
CA ARG A 634 18.55 -4.11 15.33
C ARG A 634 17.83 -3.95 16.67
N GLU A 635 17.78 -2.73 17.19
CA GLU A 635 17.13 -2.41 18.47
C GLU A 635 15.63 -2.69 18.47
N ALA A 636 14.95 -2.52 17.34
CA ALA A 636 13.55 -2.92 17.21
C ALA A 636 13.39 -4.44 17.39
N GLY A 637 14.34 -5.24 16.88
CA GLY A 637 14.39 -6.67 17.12
C GLY A 637 14.61 -7.02 18.60
N GLU A 638 15.49 -6.30 19.27
CA GLU A 638 15.76 -6.45 20.71
C GLU A 638 14.54 -6.07 21.56
N PHE A 639 13.88 -4.98 21.21
CA PHE A 639 12.65 -4.52 21.89
C PHE A 639 11.57 -5.61 21.91
N TYR A 640 11.41 -6.34 20.81
CA TYR A 640 10.45 -7.44 20.72
C TYR A 640 11.03 -8.79 21.15
N ASN A 641 12.24 -8.84 21.70
CA ASN A 641 12.95 -10.05 22.12
C ASN A 641 12.99 -11.13 21.01
N LEU A 642 13.36 -10.71 19.79
CA LEU A 642 13.45 -11.64 18.66
C LEU A 642 14.59 -12.64 18.86
N ASN A 643 14.33 -13.94 18.64
CA ASN A 643 15.35 -14.98 18.69
C ASN A 643 16.30 -14.98 17.48
N CYS A 644 15.98 -14.21 16.44
CA CYS A 644 16.85 -13.93 15.31
C CYS A 644 17.12 -12.42 15.28
N PRO A 645 18.36 -11.97 15.47
CA PRO A 645 18.67 -10.55 15.47
C PRO A 645 18.36 -9.93 14.11
N LEU A 646 17.76 -8.75 14.12
CA LEU A 646 17.60 -7.95 12.91
C LEU A 646 18.91 -7.23 12.58
N ALA A 647 19.08 -6.88 11.31
CA ALA A 647 20.17 -6.03 10.84
C ALA A 647 19.62 -5.11 9.75
N GLY A 648 20.22 -3.93 9.65
CA GLY A 648 19.97 -2.98 8.59
C GLY A 648 21.25 -2.64 7.85
N ASP A 649 21.10 -2.28 6.60
CA ASP A 649 22.13 -1.71 5.75
C ASP A 649 21.69 -0.33 5.27
N TYR A 650 22.65 0.52 4.83
CA TYR A 650 22.32 1.82 4.28
C TYR A 650 23.23 2.21 3.13
N GLY A 651 22.70 2.99 2.21
CA GLY A 651 23.40 3.62 1.11
C GLY A 651 23.20 5.13 1.14
N ILE A 652 24.21 5.88 0.67
CA ILE A 652 24.19 7.33 0.59
C ILE A 652 24.38 7.73 -0.86
N GLY A 653 23.55 8.65 -1.36
CA GLY A 653 23.59 9.13 -2.73
C GLY A 653 22.92 10.49 -2.90
N ASP A 654 22.79 10.94 -4.13
CA ASP A 654 22.09 12.16 -4.47
C ASP A 654 20.64 11.91 -4.91
N ASN A 655 20.29 10.63 -5.15
CA ASN A 655 18.97 10.21 -5.60
C ASN A 655 18.66 8.76 -5.18
N TRP A 656 17.40 8.36 -5.30
CA TRP A 656 16.94 7.02 -4.89
C TRP A 656 17.55 5.87 -5.71
N GLY A 657 18.02 6.14 -6.95
CA GLY A 657 18.69 5.12 -7.77
C GLY A 657 20.11 4.78 -7.30
N GLU A 658 20.73 5.62 -6.45
CA GLU A 658 22.06 5.44 -5.89
C GLU A 658 22.06 4.80 -4.50
N THR A 659 20.94 4.89 -3.78
CA THR A 659 20.83 4.40 -2.40
C THR A 659 20.28 2.98 -2.29
N HIS A 660 20.07 2.26 -3.44
CA HIS A 660 19.46 0.94 -3.44
C HIS A 660 20.08 -0.02 -4.45
#